data_b697983dd88e5c346fc9e61efb73fe98
#
_entry.id   b697983dd88e5c346fc9e61efb73fe98
#
_cell.length_a   1.000
_cell.length_b   1.000
_cell.length_c   1.000
_cell.angle_alpha   90.00
_cell.angle_beta   90.00
_cell.angle_gamma   90.00
#
_symmetry.space_group_name_H-M   'P 1'
#
loop_
_entity.id
_entity.type
_entity.pdbx_description
1 polymer ?
#
loop_
_entity_poly.entity_id
_entity_poly.type
_entity_poly.pdbx_seq_one_letter_code
_entity_poly.pdbx_strand_id
1 'polypeptide(L)'
;MRVLLLTIILQMLSLSARAQLSSSLLERYNMSCLDLTSGLPHDHVNHIFVDSQGFVWVSSFGGGAVRYDGYTFQAPHQGDSRSCLGFAEDRHQRLWIAYDEGTVVMDLKTMRRVTPSCGKGTIGGMLGRATVKVYCDSKGAMWQVARDSIYRYEFDKEGDVTNISRCKYIGNTPDITIRDIENTGNVWISTSLGLSRLTAQGNTLKFTPIHAVLQKLKGLFVTDLLRQGSTVWIATNQGLYAYHLFHNTFRDFRHTADERSLAHDHATCLALTSDGTLLVGTLRGICAYDASSSGFIRWNSSTAGFPLPSNFIQCLFNYHGQLWIGTETAGIVRLLPKPLLLQNYVHQQNNAQSLSPNPVNAMYASADGTLWVGNVEGGLSRRGAGGHFQHWTTTNSALSHNSVSVLEPDKHGRLWIGTWGGGVNYVEMKGEGLKVKGVAFPTDFQRQTEYIGALAYDKYHDALWIGSNDGIFLYDLKTGNIEDPFPDNRNIRGCIGACVDRSGHLWMGCLTGVCDIDLRSGRVGQGNFAVRHLRHKLDKPNSPVVDKITCIIEAKDGTLWLGSDGYGLYKRVKVKGGAGKQEERFEVVTTDDGLANNAVKGVVEDNQGRLWITTNNGLSVYDPRQHSFINYGERDGLLCQRFYWNSAVKGPDGTVFLGSVKGLTEVRGENTDAVYPGHLSFTDLMVDNQEITSSNSAILDCDISHAERIRLHESNKSFALSFSTLSYAGQAQYYVCRLKGFEDEWTTLKPGEHSVRYTSLKPGTYVFEVKSSTEAGHEGETISIEVEITPYFWKSWWFMLLCLIVLTVAFLYFYKQRVAALRRQEAEKLLIPIKKVLEESDAPEALQIRIQNILHNQEHIKKSRHRSVETDKQQTKPAKSFMERATDIMEHHYMDSQFDVTEFADAMGMSKSLLAKRIKEETGQSTSQFIRNYRLSIARDLILENYANRNIMEIAYKVGFNDPKYFTRCFTHLYGIAPSMYK
;
A
#
# COMPACT_ATOMS: atom_id res chain seq x y z
N MET A 1 -17.34 -36.19 -46.74
CA MET A 1 -18.04 -34.95 -46.38
C MET A 1 -18.55 -34.98 -44.91
N ARG A 2 -19.35 -35.97 -44.46
CA ARG A 2 -19.84 -36.08 -43.08
C ARG A 2 -18.73 -36.22 -42.04
N VAL A 3 -17.68 -37.00 -42.29
CA VAL A 3 -16.54 -37.20 -41.41
C VAL A 3 -15.70 -35.91 -41.31
N LEU A 4 -15.51 -35.17 -42.43
CA LEU A 4 -14.82 -33.91 -42.46
C LEU A 4 -15.59 -32.81 -41.69
N LEU A 5 -16.92 -32.79 -41.82
CA LEU A 5 -17.79 -31.87 -41.09
C LEU A 5 -17.78 -32.16 -39.58
N LEU A 6 -17.78 -33.46 -39.17
CA LEU A 6 -17.67 -33.86 -37.76
C LEU A 6 -16.31 -33.47 -37.17
N THR A 7 -15.23 -33.60 -37.96
CA THR A 7 -13.87 -33.20 -37.52
C THR A 7 -13.75 -31.68 -37.36
N ILE A 8 -14.37 -30.92 -38.28
CA ILE A 8 -14.41 -29.45 -38.22
C ILE A 8 -15.28 -29.00 -37.01
N ILE A 9 -16.43 -29.65 -36.80
CA ILE A 9 -17.29 -29.36 -35.60
C ILE A 9 -16.60 -29.76 -34.32
N LEU A 10 -15.91 -30.88 -34.25
CA LEU A 10 -15.09 -31.26 -33.08
C LEU A 10 -13.90 -30.28 -32.88
N GLN A 11 -13.28 -29.81 -33.96
CA GLN A 11 -12.23 -28.78 -33.86
C GLN A 11 -12.80 -27.43 -33.44
N MET A 12 -13.96 -27.01 -33.92
CA MET A 12 -14.62 -25.77 -33.48
C MET A 12 -15.13 -25.85 -32.03
N LEU A 13 -15.67 -26.99 -31.58
CA LEU A 13 -16.04 -27.23 -30.22
C LEU A 13 -14.80 -27.29 -29.29
N SER A 14 -13.68 -27.83 -29.79
CA SER A 14 -12.42 -27.81 -29.05
C SER A 14 -11.80 -26.41 -28.99
N LEU A 15 -11.96 -25.58 -30.02
CA LEU A 15 -11.52 -24.17 -30.03
C LEU A 15 -12.36 -23.30 -29.07
N SER A 16 -13.67 -23.50 -29.01
CA SER A 16 -14.53 -22.76 -28.08
C SER A 16 -14.32 -23.14 -26.61
N ALA A 17 -14.07 -24.43 -26.32
CA ALA A 17 -13.66 -24.90 -24.99
C ALA A 17 -12.26 -24.41 -24.61
N ARG A 18 -11.36 -24.22 -25.61
CA ARG A 18 -9.99 -23.71 -25.40
C ARG A 18 -9.95 -22.21 -25.03
N ALA A 19 -10.80 -21.39 -25.64
CA ALA A 19 -10.92 -19.97 -25.28
C ALA A 19 -11.47 -19.79 -23.85
N GLN A 20 -12.34 -20.71 -23.38
CA GLN A 20 -12.93 -20.65 -22.05
C GLN A 20 -11.96 -21.02 -20.90
N LEU A 21 -11.01 -21.93 -21.09
CA LEU A 21 -10.06 -22.30 -20.03
C LEU A 21 -8.88 -21.33 -19.88
N SER A 22 -8.38 -20.77 -21.00
CA SER A 22 -7.31 -19.75 -20.92
C SER A 22 -7.79 -18.43 -20.33
N SER A 23 -9.04 -18.05 -20.59
CA SER A 23 -9.65 -16.87 -20.02
C SER A 23 -9.87 -17.02 -18.51
N SER A 24 -10.18 -18.22 -18.01
CA SER A 24 -10.56 -18.40 -16.60
C SER A 24 -9.45 -18.17 -15.59
N LEU A 25 -8.17 -18.47 -15.91
CA LEU A 25 -7.06 -18.23 -14.97
C LEU A 25 -6.71 -16.74 -14.94
N LEU A 26 -6.58 -16.10 -16.11
CA LEU A 26 -6.18 -14.69 -16.22
C LEU A 26 -7.30 -13.71 -15.83
N GLU A 27 -8.56 -14.13 -15.99
CA GLU A 27 -9.73 -13.37 -15.52
C GLU A 27 -9.78 -13.20 -14.00
N ARG A 28 -9.11 -14.07 -13.25
CA ARG A 28 -9.04 -14.04 -11.79
C ARG A 28 -8.01 -13.04 -11.23
N TYR A 29 -7.15 -12.48 -12.08
CA TYR A 29 -6.04 -11.64 -11.63
C TYR A 29 -6.08 -10.26 -12.28
N ASN A 30 -5.63 -9.27 -11.53
CA ASN A 30 -5.18 -7.98 -12.04
C ASN A 30 -3.66 -8.03 -12.21
N MET A 31 -3.14 -7.42 -13.27
CA MET A 31 -1.71 -7.32 -13.50
C MET A 31 -1.21 -5.93 -13.16
N SER A 32 -0.08 -5.86 -12.45
CA SER A 32 0.67 -4.63 -12.20
C SER A 32 2.16 -4.90 -12.39
N CYS A 33 2.92 -3.87 -12.76
CA CYS A 33 4.36 -3.97 -12.97
C CYS A 33 5.08 -3.07 -11.97
N LEU A 34 6.22 -3.55 -11.49
CA LEU A 34 7.19 -2.79 -10.72
C LEU A 34 8.51 -2.82 -11.49
N ASP A 35 8.92 -1.67 -11.97
CA ASP A 35 10.09 -1.47 -12.83
C ASP A 35 10.96 -0.30 -12.34
N LEU A 36 11.90 0.15 -13.14
CA LEU A 36 12.73 1.32 -12.86
C LEU A 36 11.90 2.56 -12.49
N THR A 37 10.71 2.75 -13.08
CA THR A 37 9.85 3.90 -12.78
C THR A 37 9.19 3.79 -11.41
N SER A 38 9.06 2.58 -10.90
CA SER A 38 8.55 2.27 -9.55
C SER A 38 9.65 2.30 -8.48
N GLY A 39 10.92 2.61 -8.86
CA GLY A 39 12.05 2.66 -7.94
C GLY A 39 12.85 1.34 -7.84
N LEU A 40 12.53 0.33 -8.63
CA LEU A 40 13.36 -0.87 -8.73
C LEU A 40 14.73 -0.50 -9.33
N PRO A 41 15.87 -0.93 -8.75
CA PRO A 41 17.19 -0.50 -9.22
C PRO A 41 17.55 -0.98 -10.63
N HIS A 42 17.02 -2.11 -11.06
CA HIS A 42 17.26 -2.71 -12.37
C HIS A 42 16.12 -3.66 -12.78
N ASP A 43 15.74 -3.68 -14.05
CA ASP A 43 14.62 -4.49 -14.56
C ASP A 43 14.93 -5.98 -14.71
N HIS A 44 16.21 -6.40 -14.64
CA HIS A 44 16.60 -7.81 -14.66
C HIS A 44 16.52 -8.40 -13.25
N VAL A 45 15.42 -9.12 -12.96
CA VAL A 45 15.13 -9.71 -11.65
C VAL A 45 15.43 -11.20 -11.64
N ASN A 46 16.41 -11.61 -10.85
CA ASN A 46 16.85 -13.01 -10.75
C ASN A 46 16.06 -13.85 -9.74
N HIS A 47 15.71 -13.24 -8.59
CA HIS A 47 15.07 -13.98 -7.51
C HIS A 47 14.18 -13.05 -6.68
N ILE A 48 13.06 -13.59 -6.22
CA ILE A 48 12.13 -12.92 -5.30
C ILE A 48 11.95 -13.81 -4.09
N PHE A 49 11.98 -13.22 -2.90
CA PHE A 49 11.88 -13.91 -1.63
C PHE A 49 11.08 -13.06 -0.64
N VAL A 50 10.31 -13.67 0.24
CA VAL A 50 9.64 -12.98 1.34
C VAL A 50 10.23 -13.48 2.65
N ASP A 51 10.68 -12.55 3.49
CA ASP A 51 11.22 -12.88 4.80
C ASP A 51 10.12 -13.20 5.83
N SER A 52 10.51 -13.66 7.00
CA SER A 52 9.58 -14.02 8.07
C SER A 52 8.78 -12.85 8.64
N GLN A 53 9.18 -11.61 8.33
CA GLN A 53 8.49 -10.38 8.72
C GLN A 53 7.46 -9.94 7.66
N GLY A 54 7.49 -10.52 6.48
CA GLY A 54 6.61 -10.23 5.37
C GLY A 54 7.16 -9.23 4.35
N PHE A 55 8.40 -8.73 4.48
CA PHE A 55 9.02 -7.89 3.46
C PHE A 55 9.46 -8.70 2.24
N VAL A 56 9.24 -8.14 1.06
CA VAL A 56 9.67 -8.76 -0.20
C VAL A 56 11.10 -8.35 -0.53
N TRP A 57 11.97 -9.33 -0.69
CA TRP A 57 13.34 -9.14 -1.13
C TRP A 57 13.49 -9.46 -2.60
N VAL A 58 14.13 -8.57 -3.32
CA VAL A 58 14.32 -8.69 -4.77
C VAL A 58 15.81 -8.66 -5.08
N SER A 59 16.25 -9.64 -5.82
CA SER A 59 17.60 -9.67 -6.37
C SER A 59 17.62 -9.26 -7.82
N SER A 60 18.51 -8.36 -8.20
CA SER A 60 18.66 -7.91 -9.57
C SER A 60 20.09 -7.96 -10.05
N PHE A 61 20.28 -8.15 -11.35
CA PHE A 61 21.58 -8.16 -11.98
C PHE A 61 22.13 -6.73 -12.05
N GLY A 62 23.23 -6.47 -11.33
CA GLY A 62 23.81 -5.13 -11.27
C GLY A 62 23.12 -4.13 -10.34
N GLY A 63 21.91 -4.44 -9.84
CA GLY A 63 21.17 -3.61 -8.89
C GLY A 63 21.25 -4.09 -7.44
N GLY A 64 21.91 -5.23 -7.19
CA GLY A 64 22.08 -5.79 -5.86
C GLY A 64 20.82 -6.40 -5.26
N ALA A 65 20.73 -6.36 -3.95
CA ALA A 65 19.57 -6.80 -3.15
C ALA A 65 18.79 -5.59 -2.65
N VAL A 66 17.46 -5.59 -2.82
CA VAL A 66 16.57 -4.55 -2.29
C VAL A 66 15.41 -5.17 -1.54
N ARG A 67 14.95 -4.47 -0.49
CA ARG A 67 13.75 -4.77 0.29
C ARG A 67 12.59 -3.90 -0.18
N TYR A 68 11.43 -4.48 -0.39
CA TYR A 68 10.20 -3.79 -0.79
C TYR A 68 9.13 -3.92 0.30
N ASP A 69 8.54 -2.81 0.69
CA ASP A 69 7.55 -2.70 1.75
C ASP A 69 6.11 -2.56 1.24
N GLY A 70 5.90 -2.58 -0.07
CA GLY A 70 4.62 -2.34 -0.73
C GLY A 70 4.54 -0.96 -1.38
N TYR A 71 5.41 -0.02 -1.02
CA TYR A 71 5.46 1.35 -1.53
C TYR A 71 6.84 1.72 -2.10
N THR A 72 7.92 1.37 -1.40
CA THR A 72 9.28 1.78 -1.74
C THR A 72 10.26 0.61 -1.77
N PHE A 73 11.28 0.72 -2.64
CA PHE A 73 12.43 -0.17 -2.65
C PHE A 73 13.57 0.44 -1.86
N GLN A 74 14.08 -0.27 -0.86
CA GLN A 74 15.19 0.15 -0.01
C GLN A 74 16.37 -0.79 -0.18
N ALA A 75 17.54 -0.24 -0.50
CA ALA A 75 18.79 -1.01 -0.50
C ALA A 75 19.31 -1.10 0.95
N PRO A 76 19.57 -2.30 1.48
CA PRO A 76 20.06 -2.45 2.86
C PRO A 76 21.43 -1.81 3.09
N HIS A 77 22.20 -1.58 2.01
CA HIS A 77 23.47 -0.84 2.04
C HIS A 77 23.57 0.01 0.78
N GLN A 78 23.69 1.32 0.94
CA GLN A 78 23.92 2.23 -0.18
C GLN A 78 25.24 1.89 -0.89
N GLY A 79 25.19 1.75 -2.22
CA GLY A 79 26.37 1.52 -3.06
C GLY A 79 26.75 0.05 -3.28
N ASP A 80 25.94 -0.91 -2.91
CA ASP A 80 26.16 -2.32 -3.20
C ASP A 80 25.71 -2.64 -4.65
N SER A 81 26.61 -2.50 -5.60
CA SER A 81 26.36 -2.73 -7.04
C SER A 81 26.65 -4.19 -7.48
N ARG A 82 26.86 -5.10 -6.53
CA ARG A 82 27.15 -6.50 -6.81
C ARG A 82 25.92 -7.23 -7.36
N SER A 83 26.16 -8.21 -8.22
CA SER A 83 25.08 -9.06 -8.72
C SER A 83 24.57 -9.96 -7.60
N CYS A 84 23.34 -9.76 -7.17
CA CYS A 84 22.65 -10.63 -6.23
C CYS A 84 22.04 -11.83 -6.98
N LEU A 85 22.29 -13.04 -6.46
CA LEU A 85 21.88 -14.30 -7.09
C LEU A 85 20.72 -14.99 -6.35
N GLY A 86 20.42 -14.59 -5.11
CA GLY A 86 19.29 -15.10 -4.37
C GLY A 86 19.41 -14.97 -2.86
N PHE A 87 18.34 -15.40 -2.19
CA PHE A 87 18.13 -15.27 -0.75
C PHE A 87 17.75 -16.59 -0.11
N ALA A 88 18.08 -16.73 1.16
CA ALA A 88 17.50 -17.71 2.07
C ALA A 88 17.52 -17.16 3.51
N GLU A 89 16.51 -17.46 4.31
CA GLU A 89 16.43 -17.07 5.72
C GLU A 89 16.67 -18.29 6.59
N ASP A 90 17.47 -18.11 7.66
CA ASP A 90 17.68 -19.14 8.66
C ASP A 90 16.67 -19.02 9.84
N ARG A 91 16.65 -20.01 10.73
CA ARG A 91 15.72 -20.04 11.88
C ARG A 91 15.98 -18.96 12.93
N HIS A 92 17.11 -18.22 12.82
CA HIS A 92 17.49 -17.14 13.71
C HIS A 92 17.15 -15.76 13.11
N GLN A 93 16.26 -15.71 12.11
CA GLN A 93 15.88 -14.49 11.41
C GLN A 93 17.08 -13.76 10.79
N ARG A 94 18.04 -14.52 10.24
CA ARG A 94 19.16 -13.97 9.49
C ARG A 94 18.96 -14.26 8.01
N LEU A 95 19.01 -13.21 7.20
CA LEU A 95 18.93 -13.32 5.75
C LEU A 95 20.30 -13.56 5.17
N TRP A 96 20.45 -14.66 4.47
CA TRP A 96 21.64 -15.02 3.72
C TRP A 96 21.47 -14.57 2.28
N ILE A 97 22.33 -13.67 1.82
CA ILE A 97 22.29 -13.06 0.50
C ILE A 97 23.46 -13.57 -0.31
N ALA A 98 23.19 -14.28 -1.39
CA ALA A 98 24.21 -14.79 -2.30
C ALA A 98 24.60 -13.71 -3.30
N TYR A 99 25.86 -13.31 -3.31
CA TYR A 99 26.46 -12.46 -4.32
C TYR A 99 27.51 -13.23 -5.12
N ASP A 100 27.81 -12.77 -6.31
CA ASP A 100 28.86 -13.33 -7.17
C ASP A 100 30.26 -13.30 -6.53
N GLU A 101 30.48 -12.41 -5.57
CA GLU A 101 31.76 -12.28 -4.81
C GLU A 101 31.75 -13.00 -3.45
N GLY A 102 30.58 -13.45 -2.95
CA GLY A 102 30.44 -14.11 -1.66
C GLY A 102 29.04 -14.11 -1.10
N THR A 103 28.89 -14.50 0.16
CA THR A 103 27.62 -14.47 0.89
C THR A 103 27.68 -13.40 1.97
N VAL A 104 26.67 -12.58 2.05
CA VAL A 104 26.42 -11.66 3.15
C VAL A 104 25.33 -12.25 4.04
N VAL A 105 25.54 -12.27 5.34
CA VAL A 105 24.51 -12.64 6.32
C VAL A 105 24.08 -11.38 7.05
N MET A 106 22.78 -11.11 7.03
CA MET A 106 22.17 -9.94 7.64
C MET A 106 21.21 -10.37 8.73
N ASP A 107 21.33 -9.80 9.89
CA ASP A 107 20.35 -9.95 10.96
C ASP A 107 19.14 -9.05 10.67
N LEU A 108 17.96 -9.64 10.49
CA LEU A 108 16.75 -8.93 10.10
C LEU A 108 16.21 -8.00 11.21
N LYS A 109 16.53 -8.31 12.47
CA LYS A 109 16.11 -7.47 13.60
C LYS A 109 16.89 -6.16 13.66
N THR A 110 18.17 -6.19 13.33
CA THR A 110 19.04 -5.02 13.42
C THR A 110 19.41 -4.44 12.07
N MET A 111 19.11 -5.13 10.98
CA MET A 111 19.54 -4.80 9.61
C MET A 111 21.05 -4.60 9.49
N ARG A 112 21.84 -5.30 10.34
CA ARG A 112 23.29 -5.25 10.33
C ARG A 112 23.88 -6.52 9.76
N ARG A 113 25.03 -6.38 9.09
CA ARG A 113 25.81 -7.54 8.66
C ARG A 113 26.36 -8.25 9.87
N VAL A 114 26.15 -9.56 9.92
CA VAL A 114 26.66 -10.43 10.98
C VAL A 114 27.47 -11.57 10.37
N THR A 115 28.41 -12.07 11.12
CA THR A 115 29.15 -13.27 10.74
C THR A 115 28.98 -14.29 11.85
N PRO A 116 28.21 -15.37 11.60
CA PRO A 116 27.98 -16.39 12.61
C PRO A 116 29.29 -16.93 13.18
N SER A 117 29.37 -17.09 14.50
CA SER A 117 30.55 -17.65 15.16
C SER A 117 30.61 -19.19 15.03
N CYS A 118 31.78 -19.75 15.15
CA CYS A 118 32.05 -21.19 15.11
C CYS A 118 33.16 -21.51 16.09
N GLY A 119 32.82 -21.94 17.30
CA GLY A 119 33.76 -22.19 18.36
C GLY A 119 34.59 -20.95 18.74
N LYS A 120 35.90 -20.96 18.54
CA LYS A 120 36.80 -19.81 18.83
C LYS A 120 36.98 -18.87 17.62
N GLY A 121 36.25 -19.09 16.50
CA GLY A 121 36.41 -18.32 15.26
C GLY A 121 35.06 -17.98 14.62
N THR A 122 35.10 -17.59 13.35
CA THR A 122 33.92 -17.28 12.55
C THR A 122 34.01 -18.01 11.20
N ILE A 123 32.85 -18.10 10.51
CA ILE A 123 32.77 -18.69 9.17
C ILE A 123 33.11 -17.68 8.05
N GLY A 124 33.58 -16.48 8.40
CA GLY A 124 33.82 -15.39 7.43
C GLY A 124 34.65 -15.76 6.21
N GLY A 125 35.70 -16.59 6.38
CA GLY A 125 36.50 -17.05 5.26
C GLY A 125 35.80 -17.99 4.27
N MET A 126 34.68 -18.62 4.70
CA MET A 126 33.84 -19.44 3.85
C MET A 126 32.79 -18.59 3.16
N LEU A 127 32.22 -17.63 3.88
CA LEU A 127 31.22 -16.68 3.34
C LEU A 127 31.80 -15.79 2.24
N GLY A 128 33.11 -15.42 2.33
CA GLY A 128 33.81 -14.65 1.30
C GLY A 128 34.12 -15.39 -0.01
N ARG A 129 33.61 -16.63 -0.19
CA ARG A 129 33.74 -17.36 -1.45
C ARG A 129 32.64 -17.02 -2.40
N ALA A 130 32.97 -16.79 -3.68
CA ALA A 130 32.00 -16.56 -4.75
C ALA A 130 30.85 -17.58 -4.69
N THR A 131 29.65 -17.12 -4.37
CA THR A 131 28.49 -17.96 -4.05
C THR A 131 27.51 -17.94 -5.20
N VAL A 132 27.00 -19.10 -5.57
CA VAL A 132 26.01 -19.27 -6.65
C VAL A 132 24.61 -19.37 -6.08
N LYS A 133 24.45 -20.06 -4.93
CA LYS A 133 23.13 -20.31 -4.31
C LYS A 133 23.24 -20.43 -2.81
N VAL A 134 22.22 -19.95 -2.12
CA VAL A 134 21.95 -20.23 -0.70
C VAL A 134 20.61 -20.90 -0.54
N TYR A 135 20.47 -21.77 0.46
CA TYR A 135 19.22 -22.50 0.70
C TYR A 135 19.13 -22.93 2.17
N CYS A 136 17.94 -22.84 2.77
CA CYS A 136 17.63 -23.36 4.09
C CYS A 136 16.88 -24.66 3.97
N ASP A 137 17.38 -25.77 4.55
CA ASP A 137 16.69 -27.06 4.50
C ASP A 137 15.57 -27.16 5.54
N SER A 138 14.74 -28.20 5.44
CA SER A 138 13.60 -28.42 6.33
C SER A 138 13.98 -28.61 7.81
N LYS A 139 15.23 -28.91 8.09
CA LYS A 139 15.78 -29.00 9.46
C LYS A 139 16.39 -27.68 9.95
N GLY A 140 16.42 -26.65 9.09
CA GLY A 140 16.93 -25.33 9.40
C GLY A 140 18.43 -25.19 9.28
N ALA A 141 19.12 -26.15 8.63
CA ALA A 141 20.51 -25.97 8.28
C ALA A 141 20.66 -25.15 6.99
N MET A 142 21.65 -24.27 6.96
CA MET A 142 21.93 -23.42 5.83
C MET A 142 22.93 -24.07 4.87
N TRP A 143 22.60 -24.01 3.60
CA TRP A 143 23.44 -24.49 2.52
C TRP A 143 23.98 -23.31 1.73
N GLN A 144 25.29 -23.27 1.54
CA GLN A 144 25.99 -22.34 0.66
C GLN A 144 26.65 -23.12 -0.47
N VAL A 145 26.25 -22.84 -1.70
CA VAL A 145 26.86 -23.41 -2.89
C VAL A 145 27.82 -22.37 -3.45
N ALA A 146 29.10 -22.51 -3.15
CA ALA A 146 30.15 -21.71 -3.76
C ALA A 146 30.64 -22.36 -5.07
N ARG A 147 31.39 -21.61 -5.90
CA ARG A 147 31.88 -22.12 -7.20
C ARG A 147 32.77 -23.36 -7.10
N ASP A 148 33.50 -23.53 -5.99
CA ASP A 148 34.46 -24.60 -5.76
C ASP A 148 34.10 -25.58 -4.66
N SER A 149 33.07 -25.28 -3.88
CA SER A 149 32.76 -26.03 -2.66
C SER A 149 31.31 -25.85 -2.26
N ILE A 150 30.75 -26.86 -1.63
CA ILE A 150 29.41 -26.80 -1.00
C ILE A 150 29.60 -26.92 0.49
N TYR A 151 28.94 -26.06 1.24
CA TYR A 151 28.93 -26.01 2.69
C TYR A 151 27.52 -26.19 3.22
N ARG A 152 27.38 -26.91 4.34
CA ARG A 152 26.16 -27.00 5.14
C ARG A 152 26.51 -26.63 6.57
N TYR A 153 25.77 -25.65 7.11
CA TYR A 153 25.96 -25.10 8.44
C TYR A 153 24.78 -25.52 9.33
N GLU A 154 25.07 -26.10 10.49
CA GLU A 154 24.10 -26.39 11.53
C GLU A 154 24.30 -25.43 12.69
N PHE A 155 23.21 -24.98 13.31
CA PHE A 155 23.23 -23.95 14.36
C PHE A 155 22.67 -24.51 15.66
N ASP A 156 23.17 -23.97 16.79
CA ASP A 156 22.55 -24.14 18.11
C ASP A 156 21.35 -23.16 18.29
N LYS A 157 20.86 -23.09 19.54
CA LYS A 157 19.75 -22.22 19.88
C LYS A 157 20.13 -20.72 19.91
N GLU A 158 21.39 -20.44 20.15
CA GLU A 158 21.98 -19.10 20.20
C GLU A 158 22.34 -18.57 18.81
N GLY A 159 22.31 -19.44 17.80
CA GLY A 159 22.61 -19.09 16.41
C GLY A 159 24.10 -19.26 16.03
N ASP A 160 24.87 -19.88 16.89
CA ASP A 160 26.27 -20.24 16.62
C ASP A 160 26.38 -21.51 15.80
N VAL A 161 27.39 -21.58 14.93
CA VAL A 161 27.61 -22.75 14.08
C VAL A 161 28.20 -23.88 14.90
N THR A 162 27.46 -24.98 15.04
CA THR A 162 27.88 -26.19 15.76
C THR A 162 28.60 -27.19 14.89
N ASN A 163 28.19 -27.28 13.60
CA ASN A 163 28.80 -28.24 12.69
C ASN A 163 28.87 -27.65 11.28
N ILE A 164 29.97 -27.91 10.57
CA ILE A 164 30.18 -27.54 9.17
C ILE A 164 30.50 -28.80 8.39
N SER A 165 29.56 -29.21 7.53
CA SER A 165 29.78 -30.27 6.57
C SER A 165 30.15 -29.68 5.21
N ARG A 166 31.17 -30.23 4.54
CA ARG A 166 31.63 -29.70 3.26
C ARG A 166 31.99 -30.77 2.25
N CYS A 167 31.92 -30.44 0.97
CA CYS A 167 32.56 -31.20 -0.11
C CYS A 167 33.18 -30.25 -1.15
N LYS A 168 34.20 -30.73 -1.84
CA LYS A 168 34.70 -30.01 -3.04
C LYS A 168 33.69 -30.24 -4.17
N TYR A 169 33.41 -29.17 -4.89
CA TYR A 169 32.57 -29.23 -6.08
C TYR A 169 33.47 -28.89 -7.31
N ILE A 170 33.50 -29.79 -8.26
CA ILE A 170 34.21 -29.57 -9.52
C ILE A 170 33.16 -29.42 -10.61
N GLY A 171 32.57 -28.23 -10.73
CA GLY A 171 31.58 -27.93 -11.76
C GLY A 171 31.69 -26.48 -12.19
N ASN A 172 31.85 -26.28 -13.50
CA ASN A 172 31.99 -24.93 -14.11
C ASN A 172 30.61 -24.34 -14.50
N THR A 173 29.52 -24.71 -13.83
CA THR A 173 28.18 -24.26 -14.22
C THR A 173 27.63 -23.26 -13.23
N PRO A 174 27.22 -22.05 -13.68
CA PRO A 174 26.54 -21.06 -12.85
C PRO A 174 25.13 -21.52 -12.41
N ASP A 175 24.55 -22.51 -13.08
CA ASP A 175 23.19 -22.95 -12.88
C ASP A 175 23.13 -24.21 -12.00
N ILE A 176 23.16 -24.01 -10.69
CA ILE A 176 22.98 -25.06 -9.71
C ILE A 176 21.65 -24.87 -9.00
N THR A 177 20.83 -25.90 -9.02
CA THR A 177 19.59 -25.96 -8.23
C THR A 177 19.77 -26.88 -7.04
N ILE A 178 19.32 -26.44 -5.88
CA ILE A 178 19.34 -27.17 -4.61
C ILE A 178 17.98 -27.06 -3.94
N ARG A 179 17.40 -28.20 -3.53
CA ARG A 179 16.09 -28.28 -2.84
C ARG A 179 16.01 -29.48 -1.93
N ASP A 180 15.41 -29.34 -0.76
CA ASP A 180 15.04 -30.45 0.11
C ASP A 180 13.68 -31.04 -0.30
N ILE A 181 13.69 -31.89 -1.31
CA ILE A 181 12.49 -32.47 -1.93
C ILE A 181 11.78 -33.46 -0.98
N GLU A 182 12.54 -34.15 -0.13
CA GLU A 182 12.02 -35.21 0.73
C GLU A 182 11.68 -34.71 2.15
N ASN A 183 11.96 -33.46 2.48
CA ASN A 183 11.80 -32.85 3.80
C ASN A 183 12.58 -33.61 4.90
N THR A 184 13.77 -34.10 4.55
CA THR A 184 14.61 -34.89 5.43
C THR A 184 15.87 -34.19 5.91
N GLY A 185 16.12 -32.96 5.43
CA GLY A 185 17.37 -32.22 5.59
C GLY A 185 18.47 -32.73 4.65
N ASN A 186 18.16 -33.70 3.78
CA ASN A 186 19.00 -34.08 2.65
C ASN A 186 18.49 -33.37 1.41
N VAL A 187 19.37 -32.81 0.63
CA VAL A 187 18.98 -32.01 -0.52
C VAL A 187 19.21 -32.72 -1.85
N TRP A 188 18.34 -32.48 -2.79
CA TRP A 188 18.59 -32.79 -4.18
C TRP A 188 19.37 -31.63 -4.81
N ILE A 189 20.42 -31.95 -5.51
CA ILE A 189 21.29 -30.96 -6.15
C ILE A 189 21.54 -31.35 -7.62
N SER A 190 21.46 -30.37 -8.49
CA SER A 190 21.82 -30.54 -9.89
C SER A 190 23.31 -30.23 -10.06
N THR A 191 23.98 -31.06 -10.83
CA THR A 191 25.38 -30.88 -11.23
C THR A 191 25.55 -31.21 -12.72
N SER A 192 26.72 -30.95 -13.28
CA SER A 192 27.04 -31.40 -14.64
C SER A 192 26.95 -32.92 -14.83
N LEU A 193 26.94 -33.67 -13.72
CA LEU A 193 26.79 -35.16 -13.73
C LEU A 193 25.33 -35.59 -13.63
N GLY A 194 24.38 -34.65 -13.62
CA GLY A 194 22.96 -34.90 -13.44
C GLY A 194 22.48 -34.58 -12.03
N LEU A 195 21.31 -35.11 -11.68
CA LEU A 195 20.64 -34.88 -10.41
C LEU A 195 21.09 -35.92 -9.36
N SER A 196 21.54 -35.47 -8.21
CA SER A 196 22.04 -36.28 -7.10
C SER A 196 21.45 -35.84 -5.78
N ARG A 197 21.37 -36.75 -4.80
CA ARG A 197 21.07 -36.44 -3.40
C ARG A 197 22.38 -36.15 -2.67
N LEU A 198 22.41 -35.07 -1.88
CA LEU A 198 23.52 -34.71 -1.04
C LEU A 198 23.16 -34.93 0.43
N THR A 199 23.94 -35.76 1.12
CA THR A 199 23.72 -36.11 2.52
C THR A 199 24.91 -35.74 3.37
N ALA A 200 24.67 -35.23 4.58
CA ALA A 200 25.72 -34.93 5.54
C ALA A 200 26.13 -36.21 6.30
N GLN A 201 27.42 -36.49 6.38
CA GLN A 201 28.03 -37.56 7.19
C GLN A 201 29.16 -36.94 8.02
N GLY A 202 28.85 -36.51 9.25
CA GLY A 202 29.78 -35.73 10.07
C GLY A 202 30.17 -34.42 9.34
N ASN A 203 31.47 -34.15 9.21
CA ASN A 203 31.95 -32.95 8.59
C ASN A 203 32.08 -33.05 7.04
N THR A 204 31.57 -34.11 6.44
CA THR A 204 31.65 -34.33 4.99
C THR A 204 30.28 -34.42 4.37
N LEU A 205 30.14 -33.94 3.13
CA LEU A 205 28.95 -34.11 2.30
C LEU A 205 29.20 -35.18 1.25
N LYS A 206 28.26 -36.08 1.09
CA LYS A 206 28.37 -37.22 0.15
C LYS A 206 27.25 -37.18 -0.89
N PHE A 207 27.67 -37.25 -2.17
CA PHE A 207 26.76 -37.43 -3.29
C PHE A 207 26.27 -38.86 -3.38
N THR A 208 24.96 -39.05 -3.44
CA THR A 208 24.35 -40.38 -3.67
C THR A 208 23.37 -40.30 -4.84
N PRO A 209 23.34 -41.29 -5.73
CA PRO A 209 22.33 -41.35 -6.79
C PRO A 209 20.93 -41.40 -6.17
N ILE A 210 19.96 -40.74 -6.80
CA ILE A 210 18.56 -40.78 -6.36
C ILE A 210 17.91 -42.04 -6.92
N HIS A 211 17.86 -42.18 -8.24
CA HIS A 211 17.33 -43.35 -8.95
C HIS A 211 17.92 -43.42 -10.36
N ALA A 212 18.08 -44.66 -10.88
CA ALA A 212 18.68 -44.88 -12.18
C ALA A 212 17.94 -44.17 -13.35
N VAL A 213 16.62 -44.02 -13.26
CA VAL A 213 15.80 -43.32 -14.26
C VAL A 213 16.23 -41.87 -14.45
N LEU A 214 16.71 -41.20 -13.40
CA LEU A 214 17.17 -39.81 -13.45
C LEU A 214 18.53 -39.63 -14.12
N GLN A 215 19.23 -40.74 -14.46
CA GLN A 215 20.43 -40.64 -15.30
C GLN A 215 20.15 -40.07 -16.69
N LYS A 216 18.87 -40.07 -17.14
CA LYS A 216 18.45 -39.40 -18.38
C LYS A 216 18.66 -37.90 -18.34
N LEU A 217 18.79 -37.31 -17.15
CA LEU A 217 19.07 -35.88 -16.96
C LEU A 217 20.56 -35.54 -16.98
N LYS A 218 21.44 -36.54 -17.15
CA LYS A 218 22.88 -36.28 -17.24
C LYS A 218 23.21 -35.41 -18.44
N GLY A 219 23.96 -34.34 -18.19
CA GLY A 219 24.33 -33.34 -19.19
C GLY A 219 23.28 -32.25 -19.44
N LEU A 220 22.12 -32.30 -18.76
CA LEU A 220 21.13 -31.22 -18.79
C LEU A 220 21.37 -30.27 -17.61
N PHE A 221 21.13 -28.97 -17.85
CA PHE A 221 21.08 -27.98 -16.80
C PHE A 221 19.68 -27.99 -16.18
N VAL A 222 19.58 -28.40 -14.92
CA VAL A 222 18.34 -28.34 -14.12
C VAL A 222 18.25 -26.94 -13.51
N THR A 223 17.28 -26.19 -13.94
CA THR A 223 17.07 -24.79 -13.54
C THR A 223 16.25 -24.65 -12.26
N ASP A 224 15.24 -25.55 -12.08
CA ASP A 224 14.44 -25.56 -10.85
C ASP A 224 13.84 -26.94 -10.55
N LEU A 225 13.48 -27.15 -9.28
CA LEU A 225 12.88 -28.36 -8.74
C LEU A 225 11.68 -28.01 -7.88
N LEU A 226 10.52 -28.63 -8.12
CA LEU A 226 9.31 -28.39 -7.35
C LEU A 226 8.60 -29.71 -7.04
N ARG A 227 8.24 -29.93 -5.79
CA ARG A 227 7.44 -31.08 -5.37
C ARG A 227 5.95 -30.71 -5.33
N GLN A 228 5.14 -31.54 -5.99
CA GLN A 228 3.69 -31.47 -5.93
C GLN A 228 3.14 -32.84 -5.54
N GLY A 229 2.82 -33.04 -4.27
CA GLY A 229 2.41 -34.33 -3.75
C GLY A 229 3.49 -35.42 -3.91
N SER A 230 3.21 -36.44 -4.72
CA SER A 230 4.15 -37.51 -5.08
C SER A 230 4.96 -37.25 -6.35
N THR A 231 4.69 -36.17 -7.07
CA THR A 231 5.39 -35.80 -8.30
C THR A 231 6.43 -34.75 -8.00
N VAL A 232 7.62 -34.94 -8.54
CA VAL A 232 8.68 -33.94 -8.59
C VAL A 232 8.79 -33.40 -10.00
N TRP A 233 8.51 -32.12 -10.17
CA TRP A 233 8.68 -31.40 -11.40
C TRP A 233 10.12 -30.90 -11.51
N ILE A 234 10.74 -31.12 -12.65
CA ILE A 234 12.16 -30.85 -12.90
C ILE A 234 12.24 -29.97 -14.15
N ALA A 235 12.49 -28.69 -13.96
CA ALA A 235 12.72 -27.75 -15.07
C ALA A 235 14.16 -27.86 -15.56
N THR A 236 14.35 -27.84 -16.86
CA THR A 236 15.69 -27.92 -17.46
C THR A 236 15.81 -27.00 -18.69
N ASN A 237 17.03 -26.80 -19.15
CA ASN A 237 17.30 -26.10 -20.42
C ASN A 237 16.85 -26.86 -21.67
N GLN A 238 16.36 -28.10 -21.52
CA GLN A 238 15.88 -28.94 -22.62
C GLN A 238 14.53 -29.61 -22.30
N GLY A 239 13.60 -28.90 -21.69
CA GLY A 239 12.24 -29.32 -21.38
C GLY A 239 11.94 -29.43 -19.90
N LEU A 240 10.72 -29.82 -19.63
CA LEU A 240 10.20 -30.10 -18.30
C LEU A 240 10.02 -31.59 -18.12
N TYR A 241 10.35 -32.08 -16.93
CA TYR A 241 10.18 -33.50 -16.58
C TYR A 241 9.35 -33.67 -15.33
N ALA A 242 8.52 -34.71 -15.30
CA ALA A 242 7.78 -35.14 -14.12
C ALA A 242 8.29 -36.50 -13.66
N TYR A 243 8.77 -36.57 -12.42
CA TYR A 243 9.23 -37.80 -11.78
C TYR A 243 8.32 -38.15 -10.62
N HIS A 244 7.78 -39.35 -10.63
CA HIS A 244 6.91 -39.84 -9.57
C HIS A 244 7.72 -40.64 -8.53
N LEU A 245 7.74 -40.12 -7.27
CA LEU A 245 8.60 -40.63 -6.19
C LEU A 245 8.38 -42.09 -5.85
N PHE A 246 7.13 -42.60 -5.85
CA PHE A 246 6.81 -43.98 -5.42
C PHE A 246 6.87 -44.97 -6.58
N HIS A 247 6.48 -44.60 -7.78
CA HIS A 247 6.44 -45.49 -8.94
C HIS A 247 7.70 -45.44 -9.78
N ASN A 248 8.60 -44.47 -9.50
CA ASN A 248 9.81 -44.23 -10.28
C ASN A 248 9.55 -44.01 -11.78
N THR A 249 8.34 -43.57 -12.12
CA THR A 249 7.98 -43.24 -13.50
C THR A 249 8.49 -41.85 -13.85
N PHE A 250 8.87 -41.69 -15.12
CA PHE A 250 9.49 -40.49 -15.60
C PHE A 250 8.84 -40.08 -16.93
N ARG A 251 8.33 -38.86 -17.00
CA ARG A 251 7.64 -38.31 -18.15
C ARG A 251 8.32 -37.00 -18.54
N ASP A 252 8.49 -36.72 -19.82
CA ASP A 252 9.06 -35.52 -20.38
C ASP A 252 8.03 -34.73 -21.18
N PHE A 253 8.23 -33.40 -21.17
CA PHE A 253 7.44 -32.43 -21.89
C PHE A 253 8.39 -31.51 -22.65
N ARG A 254 8.12 -31.33 -23.95
CA ARG A 254 8.95 -30.54 -24.88
C ARG A 254 8.11 -29.51 -25.60
N HIS A 255 8.78 -28.50 -26.15
CA HIS A 255 8.18 -27.63 -27.14
C HIS A 255 7.97 -28.38 -28.44
N THR A 256 6.78 -28.30 -29.00
CA THR A 256 6.43 -28.85 -30.32
C THR A 256 5.53 -27.85 -31.07
N ALA A 257 5.15 -28.17 -32.32
CA ALA A 257 4.17 -27.40 -33.05
C ALA A 257 2.76 -27.42 -32.46
N ASP A 258 2.47 -28.32 -31.52
CA ASP A 258 1.21 -28.35 -30.78
C ASP A 258 1.17 -27.16 -29.82
N GLU A 259 0.12 -26.36 -29.90
CA GLU A 259 -0.13 -25.21 -29.01
C GLU A 259 -0.26 -25.60 -27.53
N ARG A 260 -0.57 -26.88 -27.23
CA ARG A 260 -0.64 -27.42 -25.87
C ARG A 260 0.70 -27.91 -25.36
N SER A 261 1.77 -27.85 -26.10
CA SER A 261 3.11 -28.17 -25.63
C SER A 261 3.72 -26.99 -24.87
N LEU A 262 4.90 -27.15 -24.27
CA LEU A 262 5.63 -26.04 -23.65
C LEU A 262 5.82 -24.89 -24.65
N ALA A 263 5.85 -23.65 -24.16
CA ALA A 263 6.13 -22.48 -24.99
C ALA A 263 7.57 -22.46 -25.53
N HIS A 264 8.51 -23.06 -24.76
CA HIS A 264 9.92 -23.18 -25.10
C HIS A 264 10.56 -24.33 -24.32
N ASP A 265 11.59 -24.99 -24.86
CA ASP A 265 12.28 -26.06 -24.17
C ASP A 265 13.10 -25.60 -22.96
N HIS A 266 13.59 -24.37 -22.97
CA HIS A 266 14.26 -23.83 -21.82
C HIS A 266 13.22 -23.40 -20.77
N ALA A 267 12.91 -24.26 -19.81
CA ALA A 267 12.15 -23.95 -18.62
C ALA A 267 13.10 -23.33 -17.57
N THR A 268 12.73 -22.18 -17.02
CA THR A 268 13.60 -21.38 -16.12
C THR A 268 13.26 -21.56 -14.65
N CYS A 269 11.97 -21.63 -14.31
CA CYS A 269 11.49 -21.67 -12.93
C CYS A 269 10.11 -22.35 -12.84
N LEU A 270 9.74 -22.74 -11.63
CA LEU A 270 8.49 -23.45 -11.32
C LEU A 270 7.79 -22.80 -10.12
N ALA A 271 6.47 -22.70 -10.17
CA ALA A 271 5.65 -22.32 -9.04
C ALA A 271 4.31 -23.07 -9.04
N LEU A 272 3.64 -23.12 -7.88
CA LEU A 272 2.25 -23.54 -7.77
C LEU A 272 1.38 -22.31 -7.46
N THR A 273 0.23 -22.22 -8.11
CA THR A 273 -0.83 -21.30 -7.69
C THR A 273 -1.50 -21.82 -6.42
N SER A 274 -2.36 -21.04 -5.78
CA SER A 274 -3.09 -21.44 -4.56
C SER A 274 -4.02 -22.63 -4.80
N ASP A 275 -4.58 -22.76 -6.01
CA ASP A 275 -5.38 -23.93 -6.39
C ASP A 275 -4.54 -25.17 -6.80
N GLY A 276 -3.21 -25.07 -6.67
CA GLY A 276 -2.27 -26.14 -6.96
C GLY A 276 -1.93 -26.31 -8.44
N THR A 277 -2.31 -25.39 -9.33
CA THR A 277 -1.92 -25.44 -10.74
C THR A 277 -0.43 -25.17 -10.89
N LEU A 278 0.29 -26.04 -11.62
CA LEU A 278 1.71 -25.83 -11.91
C LEU A 278 1.89 -24.75 -12.97
N LEU A 279 2.74 -23.78 -12.64
CA LEU A 279 3.25 -22.76 -13.56
C LEU A 279 4.70 -23.02 -13.88
N VAL A 280 5.04 -22.88 -15.15
CA VAL A 280 6.40 -23.07 -15.69
C VAL A 280 6.82 -21.80 -16.40
N GLY A 281 7.84 -21.13 -15.87
CA GLY A 281 8.49 -20.00 -16.56
C GLY A 281 9.39 -20.51 -17.69
N THR A 282 9.41 -19.82 -18.79
CA THR A 282 10.25 -20.17 -19.96
C THR A 282 10.82 -18.90 -20.61
N LEU A 283 11.71 -19.06 -21.57
CA LEU A 283 12.21 -17.93 -22.38
C LEU A 283 11.18 -17.42 -23.42
N ARG A 284 9.96 -17.97 -23.44
CA ARG A 284 8.85 -17.54 -24.30
C ARG A 284 7.52 -17.37 -23.53
N GLY A 285 7.60 -16.92 -22.30
CA GLY A 285 6.46 -16.69 -21.43
C GLY A 285 6.23 -17.81 -20.42
N ILE A 286 5.03 -17.89 -19.90
CA ILE A 286 4.61 -18.82 -18.83
C ILE A 286 3.70 -19.89 -19.43
N CYS A 287 3.84 -21.12 -18.92
CA CYS A 287 2.97 -22.23 -19.24
C CYS A 287 2.26 -22.69 -17.96
N ALA A 288 0.92 -22.80 -17.99
CA ALA A 288 0.14 -23.40 -16.93
C ALA A 288 -0.20 -24.85 -17.31
N TYR A 289 0.10 -25.80 -16.44
CA TYR A 289 -0.18 -27.22 -16.70
C TYR A 289 -1.67 -27.52 -16.51
N ASP A 290 -2.30 -28.03 -17.56
CA ASP A 290 -3.68 -28.50 -17.50
C ASP A 290 -3.70 -30.03 -17.35
N ALA A 291 -4.01 -30.48 -16.15
CA ALA A 291 -4.07 -31.90 -15.82
C ALA A 291 -5.17 -32.65 -16.62
N SER A 292 -6.25 -31.98 -17.00
CA SER A 292 -7.37 -32.57 -17.75
C SER A 292 -7.00 -32.93 -19.17
N SER A 293 -6.22 -32.08 -19.83
CA SER A 293 -5.72 -32.34 -21.20
C SER A 293 -4.32 -32.92 -21.23
N SER A 294 -3.64 -33.01 -20.08
CA SER A 294 -2.21 -33.36 -19.96
C SER A 294 -1.30 -32.48 -20.83
N GLY A 295 -1.68 -31.23 -21.03
CA GLY A 295 -0.99 -30.24 -21.83
C GLY A 295 -0.75 -28.92 -21.09
N PHE A 296 -0.41 -27.89 -21.83
CA PHE A 296 -0.12 -26.56 -21.28
C PHE A 296 -0.97 -25.47 -21.92
N ILE A 297 -1.35 -24.49 -21.13
CA ILE A 297 -1.90 -23.22 -21.56
C ILE A 297 -0.75 -22.22 -21.56
N ARG A 298 -0.51 -21.58 -22.70
CA ARG A 298 0.59 -20.63 -22.88
C ARG A 298 0.13 -19.21 -22.63
N TRP A 299 0.96 -18.42 -21.93
CA TRP A 299 0.78 -17.02 -21.67
C TRP A 299 2.06 -16.25 -22.00
N ASN A 300 1.98 -15.28 -22.89
CA ASN A 300 3.12 -14.50 -23.40
C ASN A 300 2.70 -13.07 -23.82
N SER A 301 3.63 -12.32 -24.40
CA SER A 301 3.38 -10.94 -24.86
C SER A 301 2.35 -10.81 -26.00
N SER A 302 1.99 -11.92 -26.68
CA SER A 302 0.98 -11.95 -27.74
C SER A 302 -0.39 -12.41 -27.25
N THR A 303 -0.56 -12.70 -25.95
CA THR A 303 -1.84 -13.18 -25.40
C THR A 303 -2.87 -12.05 -25.44
N ALA A 304 -3.95 -12.26 -26.18
CA ALA A 304 -5.00 -11.27 -26.37
C ALA A 304 -5.67 -10.91 -25.02
N GLY A 305 -5.86 -9.61 -24.78
CA GLY A 305 -6.52 -9.07 -23.60
C GLY A 305 -5.66 -9.04 -22.34
N PHE A 306 -4.55 -9.79 -22.26
CA PHE A 306 -3.69 -9.85 -21.09
C PHE A 306 -2.23 -10.17 -21.45
N PRO A 307 -1.56 -9.34 -22.26
CA PRO A 307 -0.19 -9.58 -22.72
C PRO A 307 0.82 -9.46 -21.59
N LEU A 308 1.80 -10.37 -21.53
CA LEU A 308 2.95 -10.23 -20.64
C LEU A 308 3.86 -9.09 -21.11
N PRO A 309 4.37 -8.24 -20.23
CA PRO A 309 5.34 -7.20 -20.57
C PRO A 309 6.68 -7.74 -21.09
N SER A 310 7.08 -8.93 -20.63
CA SER A 310 8.28 -9.64 -21.09
C SER A 310 8.03 -11.12 -21.22
N ASN A 311 8.61 -11.75 -22.25
CA ASN A 311 8.58 -13.20 -22.43
C ASN A 311 9.70 -13.94 -21.69
N PHE A 312 10.73 -13.24 -21.26
CA PHE A 312 11.90 -13.81 -20.60
C PHE A 312 11.66 -13.91 -19.11
N ILE A 313 11.14 -15.05 -18.66
CA ILE A 313 10.78 -15.30 -17.25
C ILE A 313 11.98 -15.86 -16.53
N GLN A 314 12.44 -15.21 -15.45
CA GLN A 314 13.58 -15.62 -14.64
C GLN A 314 13.17 -16.34 -13.36
N CYS A 315 12.16 -15.83 -12.65
CA CYS A 315 11.66 -16.47 -11.44
C CYS A 315 10.15 -16.32 -11.30
N LEU A 316 9.54 -17.27 -10.61
CA LEU A 316 8.13 -17.29 -10.22
C LEU A 316 8.05 -17.49 -8.70
N PHE A 317 7.25 -16.70 -8.04
CA PHE A 317 7.04 -16.81 -6.60
C PHE A 317 5.56 -16.58 -6.27
N ASN A 318 4.96 -17.50 -5.52
CA ASN A 318 3.58 -17.34 -5.03
C ASN A 318 3.60 -16.99 -3.54
N TYR A 319 2.97 -15.87 -3.20
CA TYR A 319 2.82 -15.41 -1.83
C TYR A 319 1.34 -15.11 -1.55
N HIS A 320 0.69 -15.95 -0.73
CA HIS A 320 -0.73 -15.82 -0.38
C HIS A 320 -1.66 -15.59 -1.59
N GLY A 321 -1.48 -16.39 -2.65
CA GLY A 321 -2.29 -16.28 -3.87
C GLY A 321 -1.84 -15.20 -4.85
N GLN A 322 -0.96 -14.31 -4.47
CA GLN A 322 -0.35 -13.32 -5.35
C GLN A 322 0.84 -13.95 -6.07
N LEU A 323 0.83 -13.89 -7.38
CA LEU A 323 1.94 -14.40 -8.17
C LEU A 323 2.90 -13.26 -8.55
N TRP A 324 4.13 -13.40 -8.15
CA TRP A 324 5.24 -12.52 -8.46
C TRP A 324 6.11 -13.15 -9.54
N ILE A 325 6.34 -12.42 -10.60
CA ILE A 325 7.05 -12.90 -11.80
C ILE A 325 8.24 -11.98 -12.03
N GLY A 326 9.44 -12.47 -11.77
CA GLY A 326 10.66 -11.76 -12.11
C GLY A 326 11.00 -11.98 -13.58
N THR A 327 11.27 -10.91 -14.30
CA THR A 327 11.59 -10.92 -15.72
C THR A 327 13.00 -10.41 -16.00
N GLU A 328 13.51 -10.67 -17.18
CA GLU A 328 14.81 -10.15 -17.60
C GLU A 328 14.77 -8.68 -18.02
N THR A 329 13.62 -8.18 -18.52
CA THR A 329 13.58 -6.88 -19.22
C THR A 329 12.44 -5.95 -18.81
N ALA A 330 11.55 -6.39 -17.91
CA ALA A 330 10.38 -5.61 -17.50
C ALA A 330 10.16 -5.61 -15.98
N GLY A 331 11.23 -5.80 -15.20
CA GLY A 331 11.16 -5.80 -13.74
C GLY A 331 10.33 -6.96 -13.21
N ILE A 332 9.42 -6.65 -12.30
CA ILE A 332 8.52 -7.58 -11.63
C ILE A 332 7.11 -7.40 -12.16
N VAL A 333 6.53 -8.45 -12.67
CA VAL A 333 5.09 -8.51 -12.98
C VAL A 333 4.37 -9.17 -11.82
N ARG A 334 3.37 -8.50 -11.26
CA ARG A 334 2.54 -9.04 -10.17
C ARG A 334 1.15 -9.35 -10.70
N LEU A 335 0.67 -10.54 -10.40
CA LEU A 335 -0.71 -10.94 -10.56
C LEU A 335 -1.39 -10.91 -9.19
N LEU A 336 -2.30 -9.99 -9.04
CA LEU A 336 -3.07 -9.78 -7.81
C LEU A 336 -4.45 -10.41 -7.97
N PRO A 337 -4.86 -11.34 -7.10
CA PRO A 337 -6.18 -11.94 -7.18
C PRO A 337 -7.27 -10.86 -7.14
N LYS A 338 -8.20 -10.92 -8.08
CA LYS A 338 -9.38 -10.04 -8.04
C LYS A 338 -10.27 -10.44 -6.86
N PRO A 339 -10.82 -9.49 -6.11
CA PRO A 339 -11.70 -9.79 -4.97
C PRO A 339 -13.02 -10.45 -5.39
N LEU A 340 -13.47 -10.18 -6.61
CA LEU A 340 -14.68 -10.75 -7.18
C LEU A 340 -14.36 -11.59 -8.41
N LEU A 341 -15.00 -12.76 -8.51
CA LEU A 341 -14.98 -13.58 -9.72
C LEU A 341 -16.08 -13.06 -10.66
N LEU A 342 -15.67 -12.29 -11.64
CA LEU A 342 -16.58 -11.60 -12.55
C LEU A 342 -16.52 -12.17 -13.96
N GLN A 343 -17.68 -12.25 -14.62
CA GLN A 343 -17.81 -12.49 -16.04
C GLN A 343 -18.48 -11.27 -16.68
N ASN A 344 -17.78 -10.60 -17.59
CA ASN A 344 -18.27 -9.42 -18.28
C ASN A 344 -18.80 -9.77 -19.67
N TYR A 345 -19.97 -9.25 -20.01
CA TYR A 345 -20.61 -9.38 -21.31
C TYR A 345 -20.74 -7.99 -21.93
N VAL A 346 -20.14 -7.82 -23.09
CA VAL A 346 -20.16 -6.57 -23.86
C VAL A 346 -20.64 -6.81 -25.27
N HIS A 347 -21.08 -5.76 -25.91
CA HIS A 347 -21.36 -5.79 -27.34
C HIS A 347 -20.09 -6.00 -28.16
N GLN A 348 -20.15 -6.91 -29.12
CA GLN A 348 -19.07 -7.18 -30.11
C GLN A 348 -19.59 -6.93 -31.50
N GLN A 349 -19.02 -5.98 -32.23
CA GLN A 349 -19.53 -5.45 -33.48
C GLN A 349 -19.76 -6.52 -34.58
N ASN A 350 -19.00 -7.61 -34.58
CA ASN A 350 -19.08 -8.69 -35.57
C ASN A 350 -19.65 -10.01 -35.01
N ASN A 351 -20.29 -9.96 -33.84
CA ASN A 351 -20.84 -11.12 -33.17
C ASN A 351 -22.31 -10.88 -32.84
N ALA A 352 -23.22 -11.36 -33.72
CA ALA A 352 -24.67 -11.23 -33.52
C ALA A 352 -25.20 -11.97 -32.27
N GLN A 353 -24.40 -12.80 -31.60
CA GLN A 353 -24.74 -13.52 -30.40
C GLN A 353 -24.14 -12.86 -29.13
N SER A 354 -23.43 -11.74 -29.29
CA SER A 354 -22.98 -10.93 -28.14
C SER A 354 -24.14 -10.11 -27.57
N LEU A 355 -23.96 -9.48 -26.43
CA LEU A 355 -24.94 -8.57 -25.82
C LEU A 355 -25.31 -7.43 -26.81
N SER A 356 -26.57 -6.97 -26.80
CA SER A 356 -26.98 -5.76 -27.54
C SER A 356 -26.16 -4.55 -27.11
N PRO A 357 -25.91 -3.58 -28.03
CA PRO A 357 -25.23 -2.35 -27.68
C PRO A 357 -26.05 -1.51 -26.68
N ASN A 358 -25.39 -0.47 -26.12
CA ASN A 358 -25.97 0.52 -25.21
C ASN A 358 -26.19 0.04 -23.76
N PRO A 359 -26.51 0.93 -22.84
CA PRO A 359 -26.68 0.59 -21.43
C PRO A 359 -27.69 -0.50 -21.17
N VAL A 360 -27.39 -1.37 -20.20
CA VAL A 360 -28.33 -2.33 -19.65
C VAL A 360 -29.20 -1.62 -18.61
N ASN A 361 -30.51 -1.59 -18.88
CA ASN A 361 -31.48 -0.83 -18.11
C ASN A 361 -32.48 -1.71 -17.32
N ALA A 362 -32.81 -2.89 -17.84
CA ALA A 362 -33.74 -3.80 -17.19
C ALA A 362 -33.21 -5.23 -17.23
N MET A 363 -33.45 -5.98 -16.15
CA MET A 363 -33.03 -7.38 -16.09
C MET A 363 -34.06 -8.20 -15.34
N TYR A 364 -34.25 -9.45 -15.78
CA TYR A 364 -35.03 -10.47 -15.09
C TYR A 364 -34.36 -11.84 -15.21
N ALA A 365 -34.09 -12.49 -14.10
CA ALA A 365 -33.58 -13.86 -14.05
C ALA A 365 -34.73 -14.80 -13.71
N SER A 366 -35.10 -15.68 -14.66
CA SER A 366 -36.17 -16.65 -14.48
C SER A 366 -35.71 -17.87 -13.65
N ALA A 367 -36.66 -18.63 -13.11
CA ALA A 367 -36.40 -19.76 -12.24
C ALA A 367 -35.61 -20.91 -12.92
N ASP A 368 -35.61 -20.97 -14.26
CA ASP A 368 -34.83 -21.92 -15.05
C ASP A 368 -33.38 -21.43 -15.33
N GLY A 369 -32.97 -20.31 -14.77
CA GLY A 369 -31.65 -19.69 -14.97
C GLY A 369 -31.52 -18.86 -16.25
N THR A 370 -32.60 -18.71 -17.03
CA THR A 370 -32.58 -17.83 -18.19
C THR A 370 -32.51 -16.35 -17.75
N LEU A 371 -31.58 -15.58 -18.32
CA LEU A 371 -31.48 -14.16 -18.06
C LEU A 371 -32.05 -13.35 -19.24
N TRP A 372 -32.98 -12.46 -18.92
CA TRP A 372 -33.54 -11.47 -19.83
C TRP A 372 -32.93 -10.11 -19.54
N VAL A 373 -32.56 -9.40 -20.60
CA VAL A 373 -31.84 -8.12 -20.51
C VAL A 373 -32.50 -7.10 -21.42
N GLY A 374 -32.93 -6.00 -20.89
CA GLY A 374 -33.43 -4.85 -21.62
C GLY A 374 -32.34 -3.80 -21.76
N ASN A 375 -32.12 -3.31 -22.98
CA ASN A 375 -31.13 -2.31 -23.29
C ASN A 375 -31.78 -0.98 -23.68
N VAL A 376 -31.09 0.13 -23.44
CA VAL A 376 -31.47 1.43 -23.99
C VAL A 376 -31.17 1.42 -25.48
N GLU A 377 -32.22 1.64 -26.33
CA GLU A 377 -32.13 1.58 -27.81
C GLU A 377 -31.60 0.24 -28.41
N GLY A 378 -31.36 -0.77 -27.53
CA GLY A 378 -30.82 -2.08 -27.96
C GLY A 378 -31.86 -3.21 -27.99
N GLY A 379 -33.11 -2.93 -27.59
CA GLY A 379 -34.21 -3.90 -27.55
C GLY A 379 -34.14 -4.85 -26.33
N LEU A 380 -34.78 -6.00 -26.49
CA LEU A 380 -34.79 -7.09 -25.52
C LEU A 380 -33.81 -8.18 -25.93
N SER A 381 -33.04 -8.68 -24.99
CA SER A 381 -32.09 -9.79 -25.18
C SER A 381 -32.42 -10.92 -24.21
N ARG A 382 -32.21 -12.17 -24.65
CA ARG A 382 -32.29 -13.37 -23.80
C ARG A 382 -30.98 -14.13 -23.88
N ARG A 383 -30.38 -14.41 -22.73
CA ARG A 383 -29.18 -15.23 -22.61
C ARG A 383 -29.56 -16.71 -22.47
N GLY A 384 -29.12 -17.55 -23.41
CA GLY A 384 -29.27 -19.00 -23.37
C GLY A 384 -28.22 -19.69 -22.50
N ALA A 385 -28.36 -21.00 -22.27
CA ALA A 385 -27.46 -21.81 -21.45
C ALA A 385 -26.00 -21.81 -21.94
N GLY A 386 -25.73 -21.54 -23.21
CA GLY A 386 -24.38 -21.43 -23.79
C GLY A 386 -23.73 -20.05 -23.67
N GLY A 387 -24.33 -19.10 -22.95
CA GLY A 387 -23.83 -17.73 -22.83
C GLY A 387 -24.09 -16.81 -24.04
N HIS A 388 -24.77 -17.32 -25.07
CA HIS A 388 -25.14 -16.57 -26.27
C HIS A 388 -26.44 -15.84 -26.10
N PHE A 389 -26.53 -14.64 -26.71
CA PHE A 389 -27.71 -13.79 -26.62
C PHE A 389 -28.57 -13.92 -27.89
N GLN A 390 -29.88 -13.93 -27.73
CA GLN A 390 -30.90 -13.74 -28.77
C GLN A 390 -31.54 -12.38 -28.57
N HIS A 391 -31.90 -11.68 -29.68
CA HIS A 391 -32.35 -10.29 -29.61
C HIS A 391 -33.70 -10.10 -30.32
N TRP A 392 -34.54 -9.26 -29.72
CA TRP A 392 -35.79 -8.76 -30.22
C TRP A 392 -35.75 -7.23 -30.25
N THR A 393 -35.98 -6.67 -31.46
CA THR A 393 -35.99 -5.24 -31.71
C THR A 393 -37.24 -4.87 -32.50
N THR A 394 -37.52 -3.61 -32.68
CA THR A 394 -38.61 -3.11 -33.54
C THR A 394 -38.45 -3.56 -34.98
N THR A 395 -37.26 -3.95 -35.44
CA THR A 395 -37.01 -4.38 -36.85
C THR A 395 -37.25 -5.88 -37.05
N ASN A 396 -37.13 -6.71 -36.00
CA ASN A 396 -37.24 -8.17 -36.13
C ASN A 396 -38.37 -8.80 -35.29
N SER A 397 -39.14 -7.98 -34.57
CA SER A 397 -40.22 -8.40 -33.72
C SER A 397 -41.33 -7.34 -33.59
N ALA A 398 -42.43 -7.65 -32.89
CA ALA A 398 -43.50 -6.70 -32.59
C ALA A 398 -43.20 -5.86 -31.29
N LEU A 399 -41.91 -5.71 -30.90
CA LEU A 399 -41.58 -4.80 -29.84
C LEU A 399 -41.87 -3.36 -30.24
N SER A 400 -42.61 -2.63 -29.39
CA SER A 400 -43.11 -1.28 -29.69
C SER A 400 -41.98 -0.22 -29.76
N HIS A 401 -40.93 -0.40 -28.95
CA HIS A 401 -39.78 0.52 -28.87
C HIS A 401 -38.51 -0.22 -28.40
N ASN A 402 -37.34 0.19 -28.89
CA ASN A 402 -36.07 -0.48 -28.53
C ASN A 402 -35.52 -0.12 -27.15
N SER A 403 -35.97 0.94 -26.51
CA SER A 403 -35.56 1.29 -25.14
C SER A 403 -36.37 0.52 -24.11
N VAL A 404 -35.95 -0.66 -23.73
CA VAL A 404 -36.62 -1.47 -22.70
C VAL A 404 -36.19 -0.96 -21.33
N SER A 405 -37.18 -0.57 -20.49
CA SER A 405 -36.96 0.10 -19.21
C SER A 405 -37.26 -0.74 -17.98
N VAL A 406 -38.14 -1.72 -18.07
CA VAL A 406 -38.52 -2.59 -16.94
C VAL A 406 -39.03 -3.94 -17.44
N LEU A 407 -38.76 -5.00 -16.69
CA LEU A 407 -39.17 -6.38 -16.94
C LEU A 407 -39.87 -6.91 -15.67
N GLU A 408 -41.10 -7.42 -15.82
CA GLU A 408 -41.88 -7.94 -14.70
C GLU A 408 -42.59 -9.27 -15.07
N PRO A 409 -42.33 -10.38 -14.37
CA PRO A 409 -43.02 -11.64 -14.63
C PRO A 409 -44.44 -11.69 -14.01
N ASP A 410 -45.33 -12.49 -14.61
CA ASP A 410 -46.61 -12.84 -14.00
C ASP A 410 -46.74 -14.35 -13.69
N LYS A 411 -47.81 -14.72 -12.98
CA LYS A 411 -48.11 -16.14 -12.66
C LYS A 411 -48.50 -16.97 -13.86
N HIS A 412 -48.82 -16.36 -14.99
CA HIS A 412 -49.24 -17.04 -16.23
C HIS A 412 -48.05 -17.40 -17.12
N GLY A 413 -46.84 -17.05 -16.71
CA GLY A 413 -45.60 -17.33 -17.48
C GLY A 413 -45.33 -16.31 -18.57
N ARG A 414 -45.91 -15.11 -18.47
CA ARG A 414 -45.59 -13.98 -19.35
C ARG A 414 -44.55 -13.12 -18.64
N LEU A 415 -43.63 -12.56 -19.46
CA LEU A 415 -42.72 -11.50 -19.05
C LEU A 415 -43.26 -10.20 -19.64
N TRP A 416 -43.69 -9.28 -18.81
CA TRP A 416 -44.13 -7.95 -19.16
C TRP A 416 -42.92 -7.05 -19.39
N ILE A 417 -43.02 -6.22 -20.43
CA ILE A 417 -41.92 -5.41 -20.93
C ILE A 417 -42.40 -3.97 -21.02
N GLY A 418 -41.90 -3.13 -20.14
CA GLY A 418 -42.10 -1.68 -20.24
C GLY A 418 -41.03 -1.08 -21.16
N THR A 419 -41.46 -0.13 -21.98
CA THR A 419 -40.56 0.58 -22.88
C THR A 419 -40.61 2.09 -22.63
N TRP A 420 -39.50 2.76 -22.97
CA TRP A 420 -39.39 4.21 -22.86
C TRP A 420 -39.65 4.84 -24.25
N GLY A 421 -40.95 4.97 -24.60
CA GLY A 421 -41.40 5.54 -25.87
C GLY A 421 -42.43 4.68 -26.66
N GLY A 422 -42.78 3.48 -26.19
CA GLY A 422 -43.71 2.58 -26.91
C GLY A 422 -44.72 1.82 -26.03
N GLY A 423 -44.80 2.17 -24.73
CA GLY A 423 -45.74 1.58 -23.79
C GLY A 423 -45.37 0.18 -23.35
N VAL A 424 -46.38 -0.68 -23.19
CA VAL A 424 -46.27 -2.02 -22.58
C VAL A 424 -46.30 -3.11 -23.65
N ASN A 425 -45.40 -4.09 -23.52
CA ASN A 425 -45.36 -5.31 -24.31
C ASN A 425 -45.31 -6.53 -23.38
N TYR A 426 -45.42 -7.73 -23.93
CA TYR A 426 -45.15 -8.97 -23.20
C TYR A 426 -44.63 -10.06 -24.12
N VAL A 427 -43.95 -11.05 -23.53
CA VAL A 427 -43.51 -12.29 -24.17
C VAL A 427 -43.98 -13.47 -23.32
N GLU A 428 -44.44 -14.54 -23.96
CA GLU A 428 -44.67 -15.81 -23.28
C GLU A 428 -43.36 -16.57 -23.12
N MET A 429 -42.90 -16.78 -21.86
CA MET A 429 -41.59 -17.36 -21.55
C MET A 429 -41.47 -18.84 -21.91
N LYS A 430 -42.61 -19.56 -22.10
CA LYS A 430 -42.66 -20.98 -22.44
C LYS A 430 -43.17 -21.16 -23.87
N GLY A 431 -42.52 -22.02 -24.67
CA GLY A 431 -42.91 -22.39 -26.02
C GLY A 431 -41.79 -22.27 -27.05
N GLU A 432 -41.95 -22.96 -28.15
CA GLU A 432 -41.10 -22.80 -29.33
C GLU A 432 -41.45 -21.53 -30.07
N GLY A 433 -40.44 -20.70 -30.37
CA GLY A 433 -40.67 -19.46 -31.16
C GLY A 433 -41.26 -18.32 -30.36
N LEU A 434 -40.52 -17.83 -29.36
CA LEU A 434 -40.87 -16.67 -28.53
C LEU A 434 -41.27 -15.45 -29.38
N LYS A 435 -42.48 -14.96 -29.21
CA LYS A 435 -43.02 -13.80 -29.91
C LYS A 435 -43.34 -12.69 -28.93
N VAL A 436 -42.79 -11.51 -29.15
CA VAL A 436 -43.16 -10.28 -28.42
C VAL A 436 -44.47 -9.81 -28.96
N LYS A 437 -45.41 -9.40 -28.09
CA LYS A 437 -46.71 -8.82 -28.41
C LYS A 437 -46.84 -7.47 -27.69
N GLY A 438 -47.28 -6.45 -28.43
CA GLY A 438 -47.62 -5.14 -27.90
C GLY A 438 -49.01 -5.14 -27.29
N VAL A 439 -49.22 -4.33 -26.23
CA VAL A 439 -50.51 -4.07 -25.65
C VAL A 439 -51.07 -2.76 -26.20
N ALA A 440 -52.24 -2.80 -26.81
CA ALA A 440 -52.94 -1.60 -27.30
C ALA A 440 -53.87 -1.07 -26.21
N PHE A 441 -53.67 0.17 -25.79
CA PHE A 441 -54.52 0.89 -24.88
C PHE A 441 -55.42 1.86 -25.65
N PRO A 442 -56.61 2.28 -25.06
CA PRO A 442 -57.36 3.38 -25.56
C PRO A 442 -56.54 4.66 -25.74
N THR A 443 -56.88 5.49 -26.74
CA THR A 443 -56.08 6.65 -27.16
C THR A 443 -55.69 7.57 -25.99
N ASP A 444 -56.61 7.79 -25.05
CA ASP A 444 -56.36 8.64 -23.88
C ASP A 444 -55.32 8.09 -22.93
N PHE A 445 -55.20 6.76 -22.80
CA PHE A 445 -54.23 6.09 -21.96
C PHE A 445 -52.91 5.79 -22.71
N GLN A 446 -52.99 5.60 -24.05
CA GLN A 446 -51.81 5.29 -24.85
C GLN A 446 -50.71 6.34 -24.69
N ARG A 447 -51.08 7.65 -24.76
CA ARG A 447 -50.18 8.75 -24.58
C ARG A 447 -49.58 8.80 -23.15
N GLN A 448 -50.41 8.54 -22.15
CA GLN A 448 -49.98 8.62 -20.73
C GLN A 448 -49.13 7.42 -20.31
N THR A 449 -49.19 6.30 -21.02
CA THR A 449 -48.44 5.08 -20.78
C THR A 449 -47.34 4.84 -21.81
N GLU A 450 -46.94 5.85 -22.53
CA GLU A 450 -45.86 5.77 -23.56
C GLU A 450 -44.49 5.55 -22.93
N TYR A 451 -44.21 6.23 -21.80
CA TYR A 451 -42.94 6.21 -21.10
C TYR A 451 -43.05 5.43 -19.78
N ILE A 452 -42.77 4.12 -19.82
CA ILE A 452 -42.92 3.22 -18.69
C ILE A 452 -41.62 3.14 -17.91
N GLY A 453 -41.65 3.46 -16.61
CA GLY A 453 -40.49 3.34 -15.71
C GLY A 453 -40.62 2.25 -14.66
N ALA A 454 -41.85 1.79 -14.36
CA ALA A 454 -42.09 0.74 -13.38
C ALA A 454 -43.26 -0.16 -13.81
N LEU A 455 -43.14 -1.45 -13.51
CA LEU A 455 -44.22 -2.44 -13.64
C LEU A 455 -44.24 -3.26 -12.35
N ALA A 456 -45.45 -3.66 -11.89
CA ALA A 456 -45.61 -4.57 -10.78
C ALA A 456 -46.85 -5.46 -10.99
N TYR A 457 -46.67 -6.77 -10.89
CA TYR A 457 -47.73 -7.72 -11.00
C TYR A 457 -48.46 -7.87 -9.65
N ASP A 458 -49.76 -7.57 -9.69
CA ASP A 458 -50.68 -7.75 -8.55
C ASP A 458 -51.30 -9.16 -8.59
N LYS A 459 -50.76 -10.04 -7.74
CA LYS A 459 -51.25 -11.43 -7.61
C LYS A 459 -52.64 -11.53 -6.97
N TYR A 460 -53.11 -10.52 -6.26
CA TYR A 460 -54.41 -10.54 -5.57
C TYR A 460 -55.53 -10.29 -6.55
N HIS A 461 -55.34 -9.39 -7.48
CA HIS A 461 -56.35 -9.00 -8.45
C HIS A 461 -56.12 -9.58 -9.85
N ASP A 462 -55.00 -10.22 -10.11
CA ASP A 462 -54.54 -10.66 -11.42
C ASP A 462 -54.48 -9.47 -12.42
N ALA A 463 -53.77 -8.45 -12.01
CA ALA A 463 -53.66 -7.17 -12.70
C ALA A 463 -52.21 -6.68 -12.78
N LEU A 464 -51.95 -5.77 -13.67
CA LEU A 464 -50.61 -5.16 -13.82
C LEU A 464 -50.67 -3.68 -13.46
N TRP A 465 -49.93 -3.27 -12.44
CA TRP A 465 -49.73 -1.87 -12.13
C TRP A 465 -48.62 -1.30 -13.02
N ILE A 466 -48.93 -0.16 -13.63
CA ILE A 466 -48.09 0.49 -14.63
C ILE A 466 -47.70 1.88 -14.10
N GLY A 467 -46.42 2.05 -13.77
CA GLY A 467 -45.84 3.35 -13.42
C GLY A 467 -45.25 4.01 -14.65
N SER A 468 -45.75 5.13 -15.03
CA SER A 468 -45.30 5.90 -16.18
C SER A 468 -44.76 7.28 -15.77
N ASN A 469 -44.28 8.04 -16.77
CA ASN A 469 -43.93 9.44 -16.58
C ASN A 469 -45.12 10.32 -16.14
N ASP A 470 -46.34 9.97 -16.52
CA ASP A 470 -47.53 10.78 -16.29
C ASP A 470 -48.42 10.33 -15.11
N GLY A 471 -48.16 9.12 -14.58
CA GLY A 471 -48.96 8.62 -13.44
C GLY A 471 -48.82 7.12 -13.18
N ILE A 472 -49.72 6.61 -12.34
CA ILE A 472 -49.87 5.19 -12.02
C ILE A 472 -51.20 4.71 -12.60
N PHE A 473 -51.15 3.65 -13.40
CA PHE A 473 -52.31 3.03 -14.04
C PHE A 473 -52.45 1.57 -13.63
N LEU A 474 -53.68 1.04 -13.70
CA LEU A 474 -53.99 -0.34 -13.41
C LEU A 474 -54.57 -1.02 -14.63
N TYR A 475 -53.96 -2.11 -15.07
CA TYR A 475 -54.38 -2.91 -16.22
C TYR A 475 -54.93 -4.27 -15.76
N ASP A 476 -56.23 -4.50 -15.96
CA ASP A 476 -56.90 -5.77 -15.63
C ASP A 476 -56.56 -6.84 -16.70
N LEU A 477 -55.85 -7.88 -16.29
CA LEU A 477 -55.39 -8.94 -17.18
C LEU A 477 -56.50 -9.87 -17.63
N LYS A 478 -57.71 -9.82 -17.00
CA LYS A 478 -58.89 -10.64 -17.33
C LYS A 478 -59.74 -9.96 -18.36
N THR A 479 -60.01 -8.66 -18.18
CA THR A 479 -60.92 -7.89 -19.05
C THR A 479 -60.18 -7.15 -20.15
N GLY A 480 -58.87 -6.88 -19.99
CA GLY A 480 -58.09 -6.06 -20.90
C GLY A 480 -58.36 -4.54 -20.72
N ASN A 481 -58.99 -4.14 -19.66
CA ASN A 481 -59.29 -2.74 -19.38
C ASN A 481 -58.17 -2.08 -18.60
N ILE A 482 -57.88 -0.80 -18.91
CA ILE A 482 -56.95 0.05 -18.17
C ILE A 482 -57.72 1.15 -17.47
N GLU A 483 -57.34 1.50 -16.25
CA GLU A 483 -57.95 2.59 -15.48
C GLU A 483 -56.84 3.45 -14.81
N ASP A 484 -57.20 4.71 -14.52
CA ASP A 484 -56.41 5.59 -13.64
C ASP A 484 -57.06 5.52 -12.24
N PRO A 485 -56.45 4.81 -11.27
CA PRO A 485 -57.04 4.70 -9.93
C PRO A 485 -56.88 5.95 -9.06
N PHE A 486 -56.13 6.97 -9.55
CA PHE A 486 -55.80 8.18 -8.78
C PHE A 486 -55.93 9.47 -9.62
N PRO A 487 -57.06 9.73 -10.29
CA PRO A 487 -57.18 10.84 -11.27
C PRO A 487 -56.99 12.23 -10.65
N ASP A 488 -57.27 12.37 -9.37
CA ASP A 488 -57.12 13.64 -8.63
C ASP A 488 -55.71 13.88 -8.12
N ASN A 489 -54.80 12.88 -8.15
CA ASN A 489 -53.44 12.97 -7.59
C ASN A 489 -52.41 13.23 -8.67
N ARG A 490 -52.42 14.41 -9.29
CA ARG A 490 -51.50 14.83 -10.37
C ARG A 490 -50.04 14.98 -9.91
N ASN A 491 -49.73 14.80 -8.62
CA ASN A 491 -48.34 14.85 -8.09
C ASN A 491 -47.59 13.54 -8.23
N ILE A 492 -48.27 12.44 -8.57
CA ILE A 492 -47.65 11.14 -8.80
C ILE A 492 -47.19 11.08 -10.25
N ARG A 493 -45.88 11.33 -10.47
CA ARG A 493 -45.27 11.37 -11.81
C ARG A 493 -43.88 10.81 -11.82
N GLY A 494 -43.43 10.38 -13.03
CA GLY A 494 -42.07 9.89 -13.23
C GLY A 494 -41.79 8.67 -12.35
N CYS A 495 -42.62 7.67 -12.45
CA CYS A 495 -42.55 6.47 -11.63
C CYS A 495 -41.43 5.57 -12.15
N ILE A 496 -40.46 5.27 -11.25
CA ILE A 496 -39.31 4.41 -11.52
C ILE A 496 -39.15 3.45 -10.33
N GLY A 497 -39.05 2.16 -10.60
CA GLY A 497 -38.92 1.14 -9.56
C GLY A 497 -40.22 0.86 -8.79
N ALA A 498 -40.60 -0.41 -8.66
CA ALA A 498 -41.77 -0.87 -7.91
C ALA A 498 -41.43 -2.16 -7.16
N CYS A 499 -42.10 -2.37 -6.03
CA CYS A 499 -42.04 -3.60 -5.24
C CYS A 499 -43.35 -3.90 -4.57
N VAL A 500 -43.89 -5.11 -4.75
CA VAL A 500 -45.04 -5.61 -3.97
C VAL A 500 -44.49 -6.35 -2.75
N ASP A 501 -44.76 -5.80 -1.55
CA ASP A 501 -44.25 -6.40 -0.32
C ASP A 501 -45.12 -7.60 0.12
N ARG A 502 -44.59 -8.40 1.07
CA ARG A 502 -45.29 -9.58 1.59
C ARG A 502 -46.57 -9.24 2.35
N SER A 503 -46.72 -8.00 2.81
CA SER A 503 -47.92 -7.52 3.49
C SER A 503 -49.05 -7.12 2.53
N GLY A 504 -48.79 -7.11 1.22
CA GLY A 504 -49.78 -6.78 0.18
C GLY A 504 -49.87 -5.28 -0.12
N HIS A 505 -48.77 -4.56 0.13
CA HIS A 505 -48.61 -3.18 -0.28
C HIS A 505 -47.76 -3.10 -1.54
N LEU A 506 -48.16 -2.29 -2.49
CA LEU A 506 -47.37 -1.89 -3.64
C LEU A 506 -46.60 -0.60 -3.31
N TRP A 507 -45.31 -0.68 -3.31
CA TRP A 507 -44.43 0.47 -3.19
C TRP A 507 -43.96 0.89 -4.57
N MET A 508 -44.19 2.15 -4.96
CA MET A 508 -43.79 2.67 -6.26
C MET A 508 -43.01 3.97 -6.09
N GLY A 509 -41.77 3.99 -6.53
CA GLY A 509 -40.93 5.17 -6.51
C GLY A 509 -41.35 6.18 -7.56
N CYS A 510 -41.38 7.46 -7.19
CA CYS A 510 -41.76 8.57 -8.04
C CYS A 510 -40.70 9.69 -7.97
N LEU A 511 -40.73 10.61 -8.93
CA LEU A 511 -39.86 11.81 -8.88
C LEU A 511 -40.07 12.64 -7.62
N THR A 512 -41.25 12.57 -7.03
CA THR A 512 -41.68 13.40 -5.89
C THR A 512 -41.87 12.57 -4.61
N GLY A 513 -41.18 11.43 -4.46
CA GLY A 513 -41.29 10.57 -3.29
C GLY A 513 -41.60 9.13 -3.59
N VAL A 514 -42.34 8.45 -2.70
CA VAL A 514 -42.81 7.07 -2.86
C VAL A 514 -44.28 6.94 -2.58
N CYS A 515 -44.97 6.19 -3.42
CA CYS A 515 -46.37 5.82 -3.22
C CYS A 515 -46.44 4.45 -2.55
N ASP A 516 -47.22 4.35 -1.47
CA ASP A 516 -47.58 3.12 -0.79
C ASP A 516 -49.09 2.89 -1.04
N ILE A 517 -49.40 1.84 -1.78
CA ILE A 517 -50.75 1.48 -2.19
C ILE A 517 -51.12 0.16 -1.51
N ASP A 518 -52.15 0.18 -0.67
CA ASP A 518 -52.72 -1.05 -0.09
C ASP A 518 -53.57 -1.80 -1.11
N LEU A 519 -53.00 -2.88 -1.67
CA LEU A 519 -53.66 -3.70 -2.69
C LEU A 519 -54.94 -4.41 -2.20
N ARG A 520 -55.13 -4.55 -0.89
CA ARG A 520 -56.31 -5.21 -0.29
C ARG A 520 -57.49 -4.25 -0.02
N SER A 521 -57.21 -2.94 -0.09
CA SER A 521 -58.21 -1.92 0.24
C SER A 521 -59.18 -1.61 -0.89
N GLY A 522 -58.83 -1.93 -2.16
CA GLY A 522 -59.61 -1.57 -3.34
C GLY A 522 -59.99 -2.78 -4.19
N ARG A 523 -60.65 -2.49 -5.31
CA ARG A 523 -61.03 -3.46 -6.36
C ARG A 523 -60.78 -2.85 -7.74
N VAL A 524 -60.29 -3.67 -8.66
CA VAL A 524 -60.15 -3.31 -10.06
C VAL A 524 -61.48 -2.91 -10.67
N GLY A 525 -61.54 -1.84 -11.43
CA GLY A 525 -62.74 -1.26 -12.02
C GLY A 525 -63.53 -0.35 -11.06
N GLN A 526 -63.12 -0.17 -9.81
CA GLN A 526 -63.78 0.73 -8.85
C GLN A 526 -62.89 1.87 -8.36
N GLY A 527 -61.59 1.83 -8.64
CA GLY A 527 -60.61 2.92 -8.41
C GLY A 527 -60.48 3.40 -6.96
N ASN A 528 -60.83 2.58 -5.97
CA ASN A 528 -60.90 2.98 -4.56
C ASN A 528 -59.74 2.43 -3.69
N PHE A 529 -58.53 2.30 -4.24
CA PHE A 529 -57.35 1.86 -3.52
C PHE A 529 -56.84 2.93 -2.54
N ALA A 530 -56.53 2.52 -1.30
CA ALA A 530 -55.92 3.42 -0.34
C ALA A 530 -54.48 3.70 -0.74
N VAL A 531 -54.14 4.95 -0.98
CA VAL A 531 -52.80 5.38 -1.34
C VAL A 531 -52.23 6.38 -0.34
N ARG A 532 -50.99 6.19 0.07
CA ARG A 532 -50.21 7.16 0.82
C ARG A 532 -49.05 7.65 -0.04
N HIS A 533 -48.97 8.94 -0.33
CA HIS A 533 -47.84 9.54 -1.02
C HIS A 533 -46.91 10.14 0.01
N LEU A 534 -45.79 9.49 0.24
CA LEU A 534 -44.75 9.89 1.17
C LEU A 534 -43.74 10.79 0.44
N ARG A 535 -43.63 12.05 0.89
CA ARG A 535 -42.77 13.08 0.28
C ARG A 535 -41.93 13.76 1.33
N HIS A 536 -40.77 14.30 0.92
CA HIS A 536 -39.99 15.17 1.77
C HIS A 536 -40.75 16.46 2.07
N LYS A 537 -40.77 16.85 3.34
CA LYS A 537 -41.34 18.13 3.80
C LYS A 537 -40.21 18.97 4.37
N LEU A 538 -39.92 20.11 3.74
CA LEU A 538 -38.85 21.03 4.12
C LEU A 538 -38.98 21.56 5.57
N ASP A 539 -40.21 21.63 6.08
CA ASP A 539 -40.53 22.06 7.44
C ASP A 539 -40.44 20.96 8.51
N LYS A 540 -40.16 19.71 8.09
CA LYS A 540 -40.00 18.56 9.00
C LYS A 540 -38.73 17.78 8.68
N PRO A 541 -37.63 17.99 9.46
CA PRO A 541 -36.35 17.34 9.22
C PRO A 541 -36.38 15.80 9.21
N ASN A 542 -37.39 15.22 9.89
CA ASN A 542 -37.64 13.78 9.98
C ASN A 542 -38.70 13.31 8.98
N SER A 543 -39.02 14.07 7.94
CA SER A 543 -39.96 13.62 6.92
C SER A 543 -39.38 12.42 6.14
N PRO A 544 -40.19 11.42 5.82
CA PRO A 544 -39.72 10.09 5.59
C PRO A 544 -38.97 9.86 4.29
N VAL A 545 -39.07 10.65 3.26
CA VAL A 545 -38.44 10.29 1.97
C VAL A 545 -38.10 11.51 1.14
N VAL A 546 -36.93 11.51 0.60
CA VAL A 546 -36.45 12.47 -0.37
C VAL A 546 -36.87 12.02 -1.78
N ASP A 547 -36.99 12.96 -2.68
CA ASP A 547 -37.43 12.77 -4.07
C ASP A 547 -36.53 11.81 -4.87
N LYS A 548 -37.01 11.36 -6.02
CA LYS A 548 -36.28 10.52 -7.01
C LYS A 548 -35.89 9.13 -6.50
N ILE A 549 -36.86 8.35 -6.05
CA ILE A 549 -36.66 6.95 -5.73
C ILE A 549 -36.47 6.14 -7.01
N THR A 550 -35.34 5.44 -7.13
CA THR A 550 -34.91 4.72 -8.35
C THR A 550 -35.18 3.22 -8.30
N CYS A 551 -35.10 2.62 -7.12
CA CYS A 551 -35.33 1.20 -6.93
C CYS A 551 -35.88 0.92 -5.52
N ILE A 552 -36.61 -0.16 -5.40
CA ILE A 552 -37.26 -0.57 -4.13
C ILE A 552 -37.17 -2.09 -4.03
N ILE A 553 -36.69 -2.60 -2.89
CA ILE A 553 -36.73 -4.04 -2.59
C ILE A 553 -37.23 -4.31 -1.18
N GLU A 554 -37.87 -5.46 -0.97
CA GLU A 554 -38.10 -6.04 0.33
C GLU A 554 -37.06 -7.14 0.60
N ALA A 555 -36.23 -6.95 1.61
CA ALA A 555 -35.22 -7.93 2.02
C ALA A 555 -35.89 -9.19 2.65
N LYS A 556 -35.12 -10.26 2.81
CA LYS A 556 -35.63 -11.52 3.38
C LYS A 556 -36.15 -11.38 4.80
N ASP A 557 -35.66 -10.43 5.57
CA ASP A 557 -36.12 -10.11 6.92
C ASP A 557 -37.40 -9.24 6.96
N GLY A 558 -37.91 -8.83 5.78
CA GLY A 558 -39.09 -7.96 5.65
C GLY A 558 -38.74 -6.47 5.73
N THR A 559 -37.47 -6.10 5.77
CA THR A 559 -37.06 -4.70 5.73
C THR A 559 -37.18 -4.15 4.30
N LEU A 560 -37.84 -3.00 4.17
CA LEU A 560 -37.96 -2.30 2.89
C LEU A 560 -36.76 -1.35 2.72
N TRP A 561 -36.11 -1.46 1.58
CA TRP A 561 -35.00 -0.61 1.17
C TRP A 561 -35.35 0.16 -0.09
N LEU A 562 -35.02 1.46 -0.12
CA LEU A 562 -35.34 2.36 -1.24
C LEU A 562 -34.05 3.08 -1.65
N GLY A 563 -33.64 2.90 -2.89
CA GLY A 563 -32.52 3.65 -3.46
C GLY A 563 -33.00 4.99 -4.03
N SER A 564 -32.20 6.04 -3.92
CA SER A 564 -32.50 7.37 -4.47
C SER A 564 -31.42 7.88 -5.41
N ASP A 565 -31.76 8.80 -6.29
CA ASP A 565 -30.82 9.45 -7.20
C ASP A 565 -30.20 10.69 -6.55
N GLY A 566 -29.18 10.47 -5.71
CA GLY A 566 -28.37 11.52 -5.09
C GLY A 566 -28.52 11.70 -3.58
N TYR A 567 -29.41 10.93 -2.92
CA TYR A 567 -29.62 11.06 -1.47
C TYR A 567 -29.32 9.78 -0.67
N GLY A 568 -28.74 8.77 -1.30
CA GLY A 568 -28.34 7.53 -0.65
C GLY A 568 -29.41 6.45 -0.66
N LEU A 569 -29.31 5.51 0.28
CA LEU A 569 -30.16 4.35 0.47
C LEU A 569 -31.01 4.51 1.73
N TYR A 570 -32.34 4.40 1.60
CA TYR A 570 -33.28 4.50 2.72
C TYR A 570 -33.65 3.12 3.23
N LYS A 571 -33.71 2.98 4.56
CA LYS A 571 -34.18 1.82 5.28
C LYS A 571 -35.50 2.17 6.01
N ARG A 572 -36.56 1.45 5.77
CA ARG A 572 -37.83 1.58 6.51
C ARG A 572 -37.71 0.92 7.87
N VAL A 573 -37.96 1.68 8.94
CA VAL A 573 -37.93 1.20 10.31
C VAL A 573 -39.28 1.42 10.94
N LYS A 574 -39.84 0.40 11.59
CA LYS A 574 -41.09 0.50 12.37
C LYS A 574 -40.72 0.80 13.82
N VAL A 575 -41.10 1.98 14.32
CA VAL A 575 -40.80 2.42 15.68
C VAL A 575 -42.10 2.42 16.51
N LYS A 576 -42.01 1.99 17.76
CA LYS A 576 -43.17 2.13 18.70
C LYS A 576 -43.27 3.62 19.07
N GLY A 577 -44.30 4.29 18.53
CA GLY A 577 -44.63 5.67 18.90
C GLY A 577 -45.36 5.76 20.23
N GLY A 578 -45.52 6.99 20.74
CA GLY A 578 -46.30 7.26 21.95
C GLY A 578 -47.76 6.77 21.82
N ALA A 579 -48.34 6.28 22.92
CA ALA A 579 -49.72 5.69 23.00
C ALA A 579 -49.92 4.39 22.20
N GLY A 580 -48.85 3.62 21.92
CA GLY A 580 -48.96 2.28 21.30
C GLY A 580 -49.20 2.28 19.79
N LYS A 581 -49.20 3.44 19.14
CA LYS A 581 -49.20 3.54 17.66
C LYS A 581 -47.86 3.20 17.09
N GLN A 582 -47.80 2.37 16.04
CA GLN A 582 -46.61 2.17 15.24
C GLN A 582 -46.37 3.40 14.35
N GLU A 583 -45.24 4.03 14.52
CA GLU A 583 -44.76 5.11 13.64
C GLU A 583 -43.73 4.55 12.66
N GLU A 584 -43.81 4.99 11.41
CA GLU A 584 -42.84 4.63 10.38
C GLU A 584 -41.77 5.72 10.27
N ARG A 585 -40.52 5.30 10.29
CA ARG A 585 -39.38 6.16 10.10
C ARG A 585 -38.49 5.58 8.98
N PHE A 586 -37.81 6.45 8.24
CA PHE A 586 -36.82 6.08 7.27
C PHE A 586 -35.44 6.53 7.77
N GLU A 587 -34.54 5.59 7.88
CA GLU A 587 -33.13 5.85 8.14
C GLU A 587 -32.42 5.93 6.80
N VAL A 588 -31.41 6.83 6.69
CA VAL A 588 -30.67 7.07 5.47
C VAL A 588 -29.25 6.56 5.65
N VAL A 589 -28.71 5.91 4.64
CA VAL A 589 -27.32 5.46 4.53
C VAL A 589 -26.70 6.18 3.35
N THR A 590 -25.60 6.89 3.60
CA THR A 590 -24.94 7.79 2.65
C THR A 590 -23.47 7.48 2.46
N THR A 591 -22.78 8.32 1.69
CA THR A 591 -21.32 8.27 1.57
C THR A 591 -20.59 8.49 2.90
N ASP A 592 -21.21 9.19 3.85
CA ASP A 592 -20.65 9.39 5.19
C ASP A 592 -20.66 8.10 6.02
N ASP A 593 -21.55 7.15 5.66
CA ASP A 593 -21.62 5.82 6.27
C ASP A 593 -20.77 4.78 5.50
N GLY A 594 -20.16 5.15 4.37
CA GLY A 594 -19.30 4.27 3.56
C GLY A 594 -19.91 3.84 2.21
N LEU A 595 -21.07 4.35 1.80
CA LEU A 595 -21.64 4.10 0.46
C LEU A 595 -20.75 4.74 -0.62
N ALA A 596 -20.46 4.03 -1.72
CA ALA A 596 -19.58 4.54 -2.79
C ALA A 596 -20.06 5.83 -3.44
N ASN A 597 -21.39 6.00 -3.55
CA ASN A 597 -22.01 7.22 -4.09
C ASN A 597 -23.50 7.29 -3.69
N ASN A 598 -23.98 8.49 -3.39
CA ASN A 598 -25.38 8.71 -2.99
C ASN A 598 -26.42 8.55 -4.11
N ALA A 599 -26.01 8.46 -5.38
CA ALA A 599 -26.89 8.13 -6.50
C ALA A 599 -26.98 6.61 -6.68
N VAL A 600 -27.90 5.99 -5.95
CA VAL A 600 -28.19 4.57 -6.00
C VAL A 600 -29.00 4.25 -7.25
N LYS A 601 -28.59 3.22 -8.02
CA LYS A 601 -29.21 2.83 -9.30
C LYS A 601 -29.98 1.52 -9.22
N GLY A 602 -29.52 0.57 -8.42
CA GLY A 602 -30.19 -0.70 -8.17
C GLY A 602 -29.73 -1.31 -6.87
N VAL A 603 -30.56 -2.14 -6.28
CA VAL A 603 -30.25 -2.87 -5.03
C VAL A 603 -30.73 -4.29 -5.16
N VAL A 604 -29.93 -5.25 -4.74
CA VAL A 604 -30.31 -6.66 -4.68
C VAL A 604 -29.72 -7.32 -3.44
N GLU A 605 -30.50 -8.18 -2.77
CA GLU A 605 -30.04 -8.93 -1.60
C GLU A 605 -29.48 -10.29 -2.02
N ASP A 606 -28.27 -10.63 -1.57
CA ASP A 606 -27.64 -11.94 -1.82
C ASP A 606 -28.19 -13.05 -0.90
N ASN A 607 -27.60 -14.24 -1.00
CA ASN A 607 -28.00 -15.36 -0.15
C ASN A 607 -27.56 -15.23 1.31
N GLN A 608 -26.59 -14.35 1.60
CA GLN A 608 -26.04 -14.10 2.93
C GLN A 608 -26.77 -12.95 3.65
N GLY A 609 -27.68 -12.25 2.96
CA GLY A 609 -28.43 -11.10 3.50
C GLY A 609 -27.68 -9.78 3.36
N ARG A 610 -26.62 -9.71 2.53
CA ARG A 610 -25.93 -8.48 2.19
C ARG A 610 -26.62 -7.83 0.99
N LEU A 611 -26.54 -6.51 0.93
CA LEU A 611 -27.12 -5.71 -0.16
C LEU A 611 -26.02 -5.33 -1.16
N TRP A 612 -26.21 -5.72 -2.40
CA TRP A 612 -25.40 -5.31 -3.53
C TRP A 612 -26.05 -4.08 -4.14
N ILE A 613 -25.37 -2.93 -4.04
CA ILE A 613 -25.90 -1.60 -4.34
C ILE A 613 -25.11 -1.03 -5.50
N THR A 614 -25.74 -0.94 -6.67
CA THR A 614 -25.14 -0.29 -7.83
C THR A 614 -25.33 1.22 -7.74
N THR A 615 -24.26 1.97 -8.01
CA THR A 615 -24.25 3.43 -7.88
C THR A 615 -23.75 4.12 -9.15
N ASN A 616 -23.70 5.43 -9.14
CA ASN A 616 -23.13 6.21 -10.22
C ASN A 616 -21.59 6.25 -10.20
N ASN A 617 -20.97 5.70 -9.14
CA ASN A 617 -19.52 5.63 -8.97
C ASN A 617 -19.12 4.34 -8.23
N GLY A 618 -19.28 3.19 -8.90
CA GLY A 618 -18.88 1.89 -8.36
C GLY A 618 -20.04 1.10 -7.74
N LEU A 619 -19.70 -0.06 -7.21
CA LEU A 619 -20.57 -1.03 -6.57
C LEU A 619 -20.27 -1.05 -5.07
N SER A 620 -21.30 -0.95 -4.23
CA SER A 620 -21.19 -1.16 -2.79
C SER A 620 -21.83 -2.48 -2.39
N VAL A 621 -21.17 -3.27 -1.56
CA VAL A 621 -21.75 -4.42 -0.87
C VAL A 621 -21.88 -4.05 0.61
N TYR A 622 -23.11 -3.94 1.08
CA TYR A 622 -23.45 -3.52 2.43
C TYR A 622 -23.90 -4.72 3.27
N ASP A 623 -23.29 -4.95 4.42
CA ASP A 623 -23.80 -5.88 5.42
C ASP A 623 -24.60 -5.13 6.49
N PRO A 624 -25.96 -5.25 6.49
CA PRO A 624 -26.80 -4.55 7.45
C PRO A 624 -26.61 -4.99 8.91
N ARG A 625 -26.02 -6.16 9.16
CA ARG A 625 -25.79 -6.70 10.51
C ARG A 625 -24.53 -6.12 11.15
N GLN A 626 -23.52 -5.88 10.31
CA GLN A 626 -22.23 -5.34 10.74
C GLN A 626 -22.14 -3.83 10.53
N HIS A 627 -23.11 -3.23 9.83
CA HIS A 627 -23.07 -1.84 9.38
C HIS A 627 -21.81 -1.49 8.59
N SER A 628 -21.36 -2.41 7.73
CA SER A 628 -20.09 -2.29 7.01
C SER A 628 -20.28 -2.31 5.50
N PHE A 629 -19.44 -1.59 4.79
CA PHE A 629 -19.40 -1.51 3.34
C PHE A 629 -18.10 -2.09 2.77
N ILE A 630 -18.21 -2.71 1.61
CA ILE A 630 -17.08 -3.00 0.72
C ILE A 630 -17.43 -2.39 -0.63
N ASN A 631 -16.55 -1.52 -1.13
CA ASN A 631 -16.74 -0.85 -2.40
C ASN A 631 -15.83 -1.44 -3.47
N TYR A 632 -16.38 -1.65 -4.67
CA TYR A 632 -15.67 -2.22 -5.81
C TYR A 632 -15.74 -1.27 -7.01
N GLY A 633 -14.65 -1.22 -7.77
CA GLY A 633 -14.50 -0.39 -8.97
C GLY A 633 -13.93 -1.13 -10.18
N GLU A 634 -13.52 -0.39 -11.20
CA GLU A 634 -12.90 -0.97 -12.41
C GLU A 634 -11.61 -1.73 -12.09
N ARG A 635 -10.87 -1.31 -11.05
CA ARG A 635 -9.65 -2.00 -10.57
C ARG A 635 -9.94 -3.40 -10.04
N ASP A 636 -11.14 -3.63 -9.53
CA ASP A 636 -11.59 -4.92 -9.01
C ASP A 636 -12.19 -5.82 -10.11
N GLY A 637 -12.17 -5.35 -11.35
CA GLY A 637 -12.63 -6.07 -12.53
C GLY A 637 -14.03 -5.73 -12.99
N LEU A 638 -14.71 -4.75 -12.39
CA LEU A 638 -15.99 -4.24 -12.92
C LEU A 638 -15.79 -3.64 -14.30
N LEU A 639 -16.80 -3.81 -15.16
CA LEU A 639 -16.78 -3.33 -16.54
C LEU A 639 -16.69 -1.79 -16.63
N CYS A 640 -17.33 -1.10 -15.70
CA CYS A 640 -17.21 0.34 -15.47
C CYS A 640 -17.77 0.74 -14.12
N GLN A 641 -17.51 1.99 -13.69
CA GLN A 641 -18.01 2.52 -12.41
C GLN A 641 -19.46 3.02 -12.49
N ARG A 642 -19.99 3.27 -13.69
CA ARG A 642 -21.35 3.84 -13.87
C ARG A 642 -22.34 2.75 -14.18
N PHE A 643 -23.28 2.55 -13.25
CA PHE A 643 -24.42 1.67 -13.42
C PHE A 643 -25.63 2.43 -13.92
N TYR A 644 -26.61 1.70 -14.47
CA TYR A 644 -27.84 2.27 -14.98
C TYR A 644 -29.02 1.94 -14.07
N TRP A 645 -30.17 2.53 -14.26
CA TRP A 645 -31.36 2.30 -13.44
C TRP A 645 -31.82 0.84 -13.47
N ASN A 646 -32.39 0.33 -12.37
CA ASN A 646 -32.82 -1.06 -12.20
C ASN A 646 -31.74 -2.09 -12.54
N SER A 647 -30.49 -1.75 -12.27
CA SER A 647 -29.31 -2.42 -12.79
C SER A 647 -28.79 -3.59 -11.94
N ALA A 648 -29.61 -4.18 -11.08
CA ALA A 648 -29.21 -5.30 -10.25
C ALA A 648 -30.32 -6.35 -10.16
N VAL A 649 -29.99 -7.62 -10.42
CA VAL A 649 -30.90 -8.76 -10.25
C VAL A 649 -30.15 -9.99 -9.76
N LYS A 650 -30.83 -10.82 -8.96
CA LYS A 650 -30.31 -12.09 -8.48
C LYS A 650 -30.90 -13.26 -9.25
N GLY A 651 -30.06 -14.17 -9.71
CA GLY A 651 -30.44 -15.45 -10.27
C GLY A 651 -30.94 -16.45 -9.21
N PRO A 652 -31.60 -17.53 -9.63
CA PRO A 652 -32.13 -18.55 -8.73
C PRO A 652 -31.05 -19.31 -7.98
N ASP A 653 -29.83 -19.39 -8.53
CA ASP A 653 -28.62 -19.98 -7.95
C ASP A 653 -27.88 -19.05 -6.98
N GLY A 654 -28.33 -17.80 -6.87
CA GLY A 654 -27.69 -16.77 -6.06
C GLY A 654 -26.70 -15.89 -6.82
N THR A 655 -26.44 -16.16 -8.08
CA THR A 655 -25.62 -15.31 -8.95
C THR A 655 -26.20 -13.91 -9.04
N VAL A 656 -25.39 -12.88 -8.88
CA VAL A 656 -25.80 -11.47 -9.01
C VAL A 656 -25.41 -10.96 -10.40
N PHE A 657 -26.36 -10.33 -11.08
CA PHE A 657 -26.14 -9.69 -12.37
C PHE A 657 -26.28 -8.18 -12.22
N LEU A 658 -25.32 -7.45 -12.76
CA LEU A 658 -25.18 -6.00 -12.65
C LEU A 658 -25.14 -5.35 -14.03
N GLY A 659 -26.08 -4.47 -14.32
CA GLY A 659 -26.18 -3.75 -15.59
C GLY A 659 -25.48 -2.40 -15.52
N SER A 660 -24.63 -2.11 -16.49
CA SER A 660 -23.87 -0.88 -16.56
C SER A 660 -24.05 -0.17 -17.91
N VAL A 661 -23.48 1.04 -18.02
CA VAL A 661 -23.52 1.78 -19.29
C VAL A 661 -22.66 1.11 -20.40
N LYS A 662 -21.75 0.20 -20.06
CA LYS A 662 -20.88 -0.52 -21.00
C LYS A 662 -21.32 -1.97 -21.27
N GLY A 663 -22.28 -2.49 -20.50
CA GLY A 663 -22.75 -3.87 -20.65
C GLY A 663 -23.19 -4.51 -19.33
N LEU A 664 -23.07 -5.83 -19.26
CA LEU A 664 -23.54 -6.68 -18.17
C LEU A 664 -22.36 -7.33 -17.48
N THR A 665 -22.34 -7.33 -16.13
CA THR A 665 -21.41 -8.07 -15.28
C THR A 665 -22.16 -9.14 -14.51
N GLU A 666 -21.70 -10.38 -14.57
CA GLU A 666 -22.14 -11.52 -13.78
C GLU A 666 -21.15 -11.73 -12.63
N VAL A 667 -21.60 -11.72 -11.38
CA VAL A 667 -20.78 -12.01 -10.19
C VAL A 667 -20.94 -13.49 -9.85
N ARG A 668 -19.91 -14.27 -10.11
CA ARG A 668 -19.88 -15.74 -9.87
C ARG A 668 -19.48 -16.12 -8.46
N GLY A 669 -18.91 -15.19 -7.70
CA GLY A 669 -18.50 -15.41 -6.33
C GLY A 669 -17.43 -14.41 -5.87
N GLU A 670 -17.02 -14.57 -4.62
CA GLU A 670 -15.90 -13.86 -4.02
C GLU A 670 -14.65 -14.73 -4.09
N ASN A 671 -13.51 -14.12 -4.33
CA ASN A 671 -12.24 -14.81 -4.35
C ASN A 671 -11.61 -14.74 -2.95
N THR A 672 -11.62 -15.87 -2.23
CA THR A 672 -11.06 -15.96 -0.88
C THR A 672 -9.55 -15.71 -0.84
N ASP A 673 -8.84 -15.95 -1.94
CA ASP A 673 -7.39 -15.70 -2.06
C ASP A 673 -7.04 -14.20 -2.11
N ALA A 674 -8.03 -13.34 -2.40
CA ALA A 674 -7.83 -11.89 -2.44
C ALA A 674 -7.78 -11.24 -1.05
N VAL A 675 -8.13 -11.97 -0.01
CA VAL A 675 -8.27 -11.45 1.36
C VAL A 675 -7.08 -11.89 2.22
N TYR A 676 -5.87 -11.42 1.90
CA TYR A 676 -4.75 -11.50 2.83
C TYR A 676 -4.58 -10.13 3.52
N PRO A 677 -4.90 -10.02 4.82
CA PRO A 677 -4.86 -8.72 5.50
C PRO A 677 -3.42 -8.18 5.67
N GLY A 678 -2.42 -9.06 5.55
CA GLY A 678 -1.03 -8.73 5.83
C GLY A 678 -0.78 -8.54 7.32
N HIS A 679 0.43 -8.09 7.65
CA HIS A 679 0.87 -7.72 8.98
C HIS A 679 1.28 -6.25 8.97
N LEU A 680 0.69 -5.43 9.86
CA LEU A 680 1.02 -4.01 9.94
C LEU A 680 2.40 -3.85 10.56
N SER A 681 3.28 -3.11 9.91
CA SER A 681 4.65 -2.85 10.37
C SER A 681 5.08 -1.43 10.09
N PHE A 682 5.96 -0.87 10.94
CA PHE A 682 6.70 0.34 10.59
C PHE A 682 7.78 -0.01 9.56
N THR A 683 7.94 0.83 8.55
CA THR A 683 8.82 0.52 7.40
C THR A 683 9.98 1.50 7.24
N ASP A 684 9.80 2.76 7.67
CA ASP A 684 10.84 3.78 7.56
C ASP A 684 10.69 4.86 8.63
N LEU A 685 11.82 5.41 9.05
CA LEU A 685 11.93 6.57 9.95
C LEU A 685 12.81 7.64 9.32
N MET A 686 12.24 8.80 9.10
CA MET A 686 13.00 10.00 8.69
C MET A 686 13.08 11.01 9.83
N VAL A 687 14.25 11.53 10.11
CA VAL A 687 14.46 12.62 11.07
C VAL A 687 15.18 13.75 10.35
N ASP A 688 14.58 14.95 10.38
CA ASP A 688 15.09 16.13 9.67
C ASP A 688 15.38 15.90 8.18
N ASN A 689 14.52 15.12 7.51
CA ASN A 689 14.62 14.67 6.11
C ASN A 689 15.82 13.73 5.82
N GLN A 690 16.38 13.10 6.84
CA GLN A 690 17.39 12.05 6.68
C GLN A 690 16.81 10.72 7.13
N GLU A 691 17.03 9.68 6.33
CA GLU A 691 16.66 8.31 6.65
C GLU A 691 17.50 7.80 7.84
N ILE A 692 16.83 7.28 8.85
CA ILE A 692 17.44 6.79 10.07
C ILE A 692 17.35 5.26 10.11
N THR A 693 18.51 4.65 10.15
CA THR A 693 18.66 3.20 10.31
C THR A 693 19.45 2.89 11.58
N SER A 694 19.35 1.66 12.07
CA SER A 694 20.15 1.21 13.23
C SER A 694 21.66 1.29 13.01
N SER A 695 22.11 1.37 11.75
CA SER A 695 23.54 1.42 11.38
C SER A 695 24.09 2.84 11.30
N ASN A 696 23.26 3.86 10.99
CA ASN A 696 23.72 5.22 10.75
C ASN A 696 23.43 6.19 11.89
N SER A 697 22.64 5.78 12.91
CA SER A 697 22.22 6.65 13.99
C SER A 697 22.08 5.91 15.32
N ALA A 698 22.25 6.62 16.43
CA ALA A 698 21.95 6.15 17.79
C ALA A 698 20.47 6.35 18.18
N ILE A 699 19.62 6.81 17.26
CA ILE A 699 18.17 7.04 17.48
C ILE A 699 17.43 5.71 17.59
N LEU A 700 17.88 4.69 16.82
CA LEU A 700 17.33 3.34 16.79
C LEU A 700 18.36 2.31 17.23
N ASP A 701 17.98 1.44 18.16
CA ASP A 701 18.79 0.30 18.60
C ASP A 701 18.68 -0.91 17.65
N CYS A 702 17.56 -1.02 16.90
CA CYS A 702 17.25 -2.07 15.93
C CYS A 702 16.56 -1.47 14.68
N ASP A 703 16.16 -2.31 13.74
CA ASP A 703 15.33 -1.86 12.59
C ASP A 703 14.00 -1.28 13.09
N ILE A 704 13.47 -0.29 12.39
CA ILE A 704 12.24 0.40 12.80
C ILE A 704 11.05 -0.57 12.93
N SER A 705 11.03 -1.65 12.15
CA SER A 705 10.01 -2.70 12.22
C SER A 705 9.98 -3.45 13.55
N HIS A 706 11.07 -3.41 14.32
CA HIS A 706 11.22 -4.04 15.64
C HIS A 706 11.41 -3.04 16.78
N ALA A 707 11.43 -1.75 16.46
CA ALA A 707 11.70 -0.72 17.44
C ALA A 707 10.47 -0.49 18.34
N GLU A 708 10.65 -0.58 19.62
CA GLU A 708 9.63 -0.22 20.61
C GLU A 708 9.69 1.27 20.97
N ARG A 709 10.85 1.91 20.76
CA ARG A 709 11.12 3.30 21.12
C ARG A 709 12.04 4.01 20.15
N ILE A 710 11.72 5.27 19.88
CA ILE A 710 12.54 6.23 19.13
C ILE A 710 13.04 7.30 20.09
N ARG A 711 14.36 7.53 20.15
CA ARG A 711 14.98 8.54 21.01
C ARG A 711 15.42 9.75 20.20
N LEU A 712 14.63 10.80 20.25
CA LEU A 712 14.91 12.08 19.62
C LEU A 712 15.47 13.08 20.62
N HIS A 713 16.15 14.10 20.12
CA HIS A 713 16.61 15.23 20.88
C HIS A 713 15.84 16.49 20.47
N GLU A 714 15.68 17.45 21.37
CA GLU A 714 14.96 18.72 21.11
C GLU A 714 15.55 19.51 19.92
N SER A 715 16.76 19.19 19.48
CA SER A 715 17.37 19.78 18.27
C SER A 715 16.77 19.24 16.97
N ASN A 716 16.14 18.05 17.00
CA ASN A 716 15.46 17.48 15.86
C ASN A 716 14.14 18.19 15.63
N LYS A 717 14.01 18.80 14.45
CA LYS A 717 12.85 19.66 14.12
C LYS A 717 11.64 18.89 13.65
N SER A 718 11.88 17.74 13.04
CA SER A 718 10.81 16.92 12.47
C SER A 718 11.18 15.43 12.46
N PHE A 719 10.18 14.58 12.60
CA PHE A 719 10.30 13.17 12.24
C PHE A 719 9.09 12.74 11.40
N ALA A 720 9.28 11.74 10.57
CA ALA A 720 8.21 11.09 9.83
C ALA A 720 8.33 9.58 9.99
N LEU A 721 7.20 8.92 10.21
CA LEU A 721 7.08 7.47 10.29
C LEU A 721 6.29 6.97 9.10
N SER A 722 6.84 5.98 8.42
CA SER A 722 6.16 5.24 7.35
C SER A 722 5.77 3.85 7.87
N PHE A 723 4.68 3.33 7.35
CA PHE A 723 4.13 2.03 7.77
C PHE A 723 3.41 1.35 6.61
N SER A 724 3.33 0.03 6.66
CA SER A 724 2.68 -0.79 5.64
C SER A 724 2.06 -2.03 6.27
N THR A 725 0.93 -2.51 5.70
CA THR A 725 0.34 -3.80 6.06
C THR A 725 1.09 -4.99 5.49
N LEU A 726 2.08 -4.79 4.62
CA LEU A 726 2.81 -5.85 3.91
C LEU A 726 1.89 -6.90 3.24
N SER A 727 0.67 -6.50 2.92
CA SER A 727 -0.31 -7.38 2.27
C SER A 727 -0.09 -7.51 0.76
N TYR A 728 0.53 -6.49 0.16
CA TYR A 728 0.76 -6.36 -1.29
C TYR A 728 -0.49 -6.52 -2.15
N ALA A 729 -1.67 -6.58 -1.53
CA ALA A 729 -2.95 -6.60 -2.22
C ALA A 729 -3.14 -5.28 -2.97
N GLY A 730 -3.61 -5.33 -4.20
CA GLY A 730 -3.81 -4.12 -5.03
C GLY A 730 -4.92 -3.19 -4.55
N GLN A 731 -5.55 -3.48 -3.42
CA GLN A 731 -6.58 -2.64 -2.81
C GLN A 731 -5.96 -1.43 -2.12
N ALA A 732 -6.66 -0.29 -2.17
CA ALA A 732 -6.25 0.89 -1.43
C ALA A 732 -6.24 0.58 0.08
N GLN A 733 -5.08 0.73 0.70
CA GLN A 733 -4.94 0.59 2.15
C GLN A 733 -5.34 1.92 2.79
N TYR A 734 -6.13 1.83 3.84
CA TYR A 734 -6.52 2.97 4.67
C TYR A 734 -5.84 2.83 6.02
N TYR A 735 -5.31 3.92 6.51
CA TYR A 735 -4.67 3.96 7.81
C TYR A 735 -5.31 5.04 8.67
N VAL A 736 -5.41 4.76 9.94
CA VAL A 736 -5.89 5.70 10.95
C VAL A 736 -4.82 5.80 12.03
N CYS A 737 -4.35 6.98 12.32
CA CYS A 737 -3.23 7.18 13.25
C CYS A 737 -3.50 8.30 14.24
N ARG A 738 -2.72 8.32 15.31
CA ARG A 738 -2.66 9.42 16.28
C ARG A 738 -1.32 9.42 17.01
N LEU A 739 -0.96 10.58 17.54
CA LEU A 739 0.19 10.74 18.43
C LEU A 739 -0.31 11.10 19.85
N LYS A 740 -0.49 10.09 20.71
CA LYS A 740 -0.91 10.31 22.09
C LYS A 740 0.08 11.23 22.83
N GLY A 741 -0.47 12.19 23.56
CA GLY A 741 0.31 13.25 24.23
C GLY A 741 0.45 14.51 23.37
N PHE A 742 0.08 14.47 22.09
CA PHE A 742 0.00 15.60 21.19
C PHE A 742 -1.43 15.81 20.67
N GLU A 743 -2.08 14.72 20.25
CA GLU A 743 -3.47 14.67 19.77
C GLU A 743 -4.19 13.44 20.35
N ASP A 744 -5.45 13.60 20.76
CA ASP A 744 -6.24 12.52 21.37
C ASP A 744 -7.15 11.82 20.35
N GLU A 745 -7.53 12.54 19.28
CA GLU A 745 -8.42 12.04 18.24
C GLU A 745 -7.66 11.24 17.17
N TRP A 746 -8.33 10.24 16.60
CA TRP A 746 -7.79 9.48 15.49
C TRP A 746 -7.95 10.24 14.18
N THR A 747 -6.87 10.36 13.42
CA THR A 747 -6.84 11.01 12.10
C THR A 747 -6.81 9.94 11.02
N THR A 748 -7.79 9.97 10.11
CA THR A 748 -7.83 9.07 8.95
C THR A 748 -6.99 9.65 7.82
N LEU A 749 -6.05 8.86 7.31
CA LEU A 749 -5.22 9.23 6.17
C LEU A 749 -5.97 9.01 4.85
N LYS A 750 -5.55 9.73 3.80
CA LYS A 750 -6.09 9.51 2.47
C LYS A 750 -5.65 8.15 1.91
N PRO A 751 -6.45 7.54 1.02
CA PRO A 751 -6.07 6.29 0.38
C PRO A 751 -4.68 6.36 -0.25
N GLY A 752 -3.80 5.43 0.12
CA GLY A 752 -2.42 5.39 -0.37
C GLY A 752 -1.42 6.25 0.40
N GLU A 753 -1.84 7.11 1.33
CA GLU A 753 -0.93 7.73 2.29
C GLU A 753 -0.52 6.70 3.35
N HIS A 754 0.79 6.51 3.49
CA HIS A 754 1.41 5.52 4.37
C HIS A 754 2.50 6.13 5.26
N SER A 755 2.56 7.44 5.35
CA SER A 755 3.56 8.17 6.14
C SER A 755 2.95 9.41 6.79
N VAL A 756 3.33 9.65 8.04
CA VAL A 756 2.89 10.84 8.80
C VAL A 756 4.10 11.57 9.34
N ARG A 757 4.06 12.90 9.26
CA ARG A 757 5.14 13.77 9.71
C ARG A 757 4.69 14.66 10.85
N TYR A 758 5.49 14.70 11.89
CA TYR A 758 5.32 15.61 13.03
C TYR A 758 6.49 16.61 13.09
N THR A 759 6.18 17.85 13.46
CA THR A 759 7.18 18.94 13.52
C THR A 759 7.07 19.68 14.83
N SER A 760 8.21 20.17 15.34
CA SER A 760 8.29 21.09 16.49
C SER A 760 7.60 20.59 17.76
N LEU A 761 7.72 19.32 18.06
CA LEU A 761 7.20 18.73 19.30
C LEU A 761 8.02 19.21 20.50
N LYS A 762 7.37 19.37 21.65
CA LYS A 762 8.02 19.72 22.93
C LYS A 762 8.75 18.49 23.49
N PRO A 763 9.80 18.68 24.33
CA PRO A 763 10.38 17.59 25.08
C PRO A 763 9.34 16.85 25.93
N GLY A 764 9.33 15.52 25.85
CA GLY A 764 8.36 14.66 26.51
C GLY A 764 8.31 13.27 25.87
N THR A 765 7.43 12.43 26.38
CA THR A 765 7.18 11.10 25.86
C THR A 765 5.82 11.08 25.16
N TYR A 766 5.79 10.60 23.94
CA TYR A 766 4.61 10.44 23.11
C TYR A 766 4.48 8.99 22.69
N VAL A 767 3.28 8.54 22.35
CA VAL A 767 3.06 7.21 21.77
C VAL A 767 2.37 7.38 20.42
N PHE A 768 3.08 7.05 19.36
CA PHE A 768 2.47 7.00 18.02
C PHE A 768 1.74 5.67 17.87
N GLU A 769 0.48 5.74 17.50
CA GLU A 769 -0.37 4.57 17.21
C GLU A 769 -0.89 4.67 15.80
N VAL A 770 -0.84 3.55 15.09
CA VAL A 770 -1.44 3.41 13.76
C VAL A 770 -2.18 2.08 13.67
N LYS A 771 -3.33 2.10 13.03
CA LYS A 771 -4.11 0.91 12.70
C LYS A 771 -4.45 0.89 11.23
N SER A 772 -4.46 -0.29 10.65
CA SER A 772 -5.00 -0.48 9.32
C SER A 772 -6.52 -0.45 9.39
N SER A 773 -7.14 0.10 8.36
CA SER A 773 -8.59 0.10 8.20
C SER A 773 -8.93 -0.35 6.79
N THR A 774 -10.04 -1.02 6.63
CA THR A 774 -10.61 -1.26 5.31
C THR A 774 -11.48 -0.06 4.91
N GLU A 775 -11.78 0.07 3.63
CA GLU A 775 -12.75 1.04 3.11
C GLU A 775 -14.12 0.93 3.82
N ALA A 776 -14.43 -0.25 4.35
CA ALA A 776 -15.62 -0.56 5.14
C ALA A 776 -15.54 -0.09 6.61
N GLY A 777 -14.43 0.52 7.04
CA GLY A 777 -14.25 0.96 8.42
C GLY A 777 -13.95 -0.17 9.41
N HIS A 778 -13.70 -1.41 8.95
CA HIS A 778 -13.21 -2.48 9.84
C HIS A 778 -11.80 -2.14 10.29
N GLU A 779 -11.63 -2.03 11.60
CA GLU A 779 -10.34 -1.81 12.22
C GLU A 779 -9.53 -3.10 12.19
N GLY A 780 -8.33 -3.01 11.61
CA GLY A 780 -7.36 -4.09 11.60
C GLY A 780 -6.42 -4.04 12.81
N GLU A 781 -5.24 -4.60 12.64
CA GLU A 781 -4.17 -4.60 13.64
C GLU A 781 -3.75 -3.18 13.99
N THR A 782 -3.51 -2.93 15.29
CA THR A 782 -2.97 -1.67 15.80
C THR A 782 -1.55 -1.89 16.29
N ILE A 783 -0.62 -1.11 15.80
CA ILE A 783 0.77 -1.08 16.27
C ILE A 783 1.07 0.28 16.90
N SER A 784 2.04 0.29 17.82
CA SER A 784 2.45 1.50 18.52
C SER A 784 3.95 1.57 18.71
N ILE A 785 4.49 2.78 18.77
CA ILE A 785 5.90 3.05 19.06
C ILE A 785 6.01 4.27 19.97
N GLU A 786 6.87 4.16 20.98
CA GLU A 786 7.13 5.26 21.90
C GLU A 786 8.13 6.24 21.29
N VAL A 787 7.82 7.54 21.33
CA VAL A 787 8.69 8.62 20.86
C VAL A 787 9.10 9.49 22.03
N GLU A 788 10.35 9.36 22.45
CA GLU A 788 10.94 10.12 23.55
C GLU A 788 11.75 11.28 23.00
N ILE A 789 11.37 12.51 23.34
CA ILE A 789 12.11 13.73 22.98
C ILE A 789 12.83 14.27 24.19
N THR A 790 14.15 14.13 24.22
CA THR A 790 15.00 14.57 25.31
C THR A 790 15.29 16.07 25.21
N PRO A 791 15.14 16.85 26.30
CA PRO A 791 15.45 18.27 26.29
C PRO A 791 16.96 18.52 26.20
N TYR A 792 17.35 19.74 25.83
CA TYR A 792 18.73 20.19 25.95
C TYR A 792 19.20 20.03 27.39
N PHE A 793 20.47 19.58 27.59
CA PHE A 793 21.03 19.29 28.92
C PHE A 793 20.93 20.49 29.86
N TRP A 794 21.00 21.73 29.36
CA TRP A 794 20.87 22.94 30.14
C TRP A 794 19.43 23.22 30.62
N LYS A 795 18.41 22.57 30.06
CA LYS A 795 17.02 22.61 30.55
C LYS A 795 16.70 21.51 31.53
N SER A 796 17.64 20.57 31.81
CA SER A 796 17.44 19.50 32.73
C SER A 796 17.46 20.02 34.18
N TRP A 797 16.62 19.42 35.05
CA TRP A 797 16.47 19.84 36.43
C TRP A 797 17.78 19.81 37.25
N TRP A 798 18.65 18.82 36.97
CA TRP A 798 19.95 18.70 37.68
C TRP A 798 20.91 19.83 37.26
N PHE A 799 20.90 20.25 36.00
CA PHE A 799 21.72 21.35 35.51
C PHE A 799 21.21 22.70 36.07
N MET A 800 19.87 22.90 36.09
CA MET A 800 19.28 24.09 36.77
C MET A 800 19.64 24.11 38.26
N LEU A 801 19.61 22.96 38.94
CA LEU A 801 20.06 22.83 40.32
C LEU A 801 21.55 23.16 40.45
N LEU A 802 22.40 22.66 39.56
CA LEU A 802 23.84 22.98 39.52
C LEU A 802 24.05 24.49 39.35
N CYS A 803 23.38 25.13 38.42
CA CYS A 803 23.43 26.57 38.21
C CYS A 803 22.98 27.33 39.46
N LEU A 804 21.91 26.88 40.13
CA LEU A 804 21.43 27.50 41.39
C LEU A 804 22.47 27.36 42.52
N ILE A 805 23.11 26.18 42.64
CA ILE A 805 24.19 25.97 43.59
C ILE A 805 25.37 26.89 43.29
N VAL A 806 25.81 26.98 42.05
CA VAL A 806 26.90 27.87 41.63
C VAL A 806 26.57 29.34 41.93
N LEU A 807 25.34 29.78 41.60
CA LEU A 807 24.87 31.13 41.89
C LEU A 807 24.82 31.38 43.40
N THR A 808 24.36 30.41 44.18
CA THR A 808 24.29 30.53 45.66
C THR A 808 25.69 30.60 46.24
N VAL A 809 26.65 29.77 45.78
CA VAL A 809 28.05 29.83 46.23
C VAL A 809 28.70 31.19 45.85
N ALA A 810 28.46 31.66 44.62
CA ALA A 810 28.93 32.96 44.17
C ALA A 810 28.33 34.09 45.03
N PHE A 811 27.03 34.05 45.29
CA PHE A 811 26.33 35.01 46.15
C PHE A 811 26.92 35.03 47.59
N LEU A 812 27.12 33.83 48.18
CA LEU A 812 27.72 33.70 49.49
C LEU A 812 29.17 34.22 49.52
N TYR A 813 29.92 33.97 48.45
CA TYR A 813 31.28 34.51 48.30
C TYR A 813 31.29 36.02 48.22
N PHE A 814 30.46 36.65 47.39
CA PHE A 814 30.33 38.08 47.27
C PHE A 814 29.78 38.70 48.54
N TYR A 815 28.81 38.06 49.21
CA TYR A 815 28.27 38.47 50.50
C TYR A 815 29.37 38.49 51.57
N LYS A 816 30.18 37.41 51.68
CA LYS A 816 31.34 37.38 52.59
C LYS A 816 32.33 38.46 52.27
N GLN A 817 32.62 38.72 51.01
CA GLN A 817 33.51 39.81 50.58
C GLN A 817 32.96 41.18 50.97
N ARG A 818 31.66 41.42 50.80
CA ARG A 818 31.01 42.67 51.15
C ARG A 818 30.96 42.88 52.66
N VAL A 819 30.62 41.85 53.43
CA VAL A 819 30.68 41.91 54.90
C VAL A 819 32.10 42.13 55.40
N ALA A 820 33.11 41.50 54.82
CA ALA A 820 34.49 41.76 55.14
C ALA A 820 34.92 43.20 54.81
N ALA A 821 34.44 43.76 53.67
CA ALA A 821 34.73 45.15 53.31
C ALA A 821 34.07 46.14 54.29
N LEU A 822 32.79 45.89 54.65
CA LEU A 822 32.07 46.71 55.65
C LEU A 822 32.74 46.65 57.05
N ARG A 823 33.18 45.50 57.51
CA ARG A 823 33.94 45.36 58.80
C ARG A 823 35.28 46.10 58.74
N ARG A 824 35.94 46.17 57.56
CA ARG A 824 37.15 46.94 57.32
C ARG A 824 36.87 48.44 57.44
N GLN A 825 35.77 48.90 56.81
CA GLN A 825 35.33 50.29 56.91
C GLN A 825 34.94 50.72 58.33
N GLU A 826 34.28 49.87 59.13
CA GLU A 826 33.98 50.09 60.54
C GLU A 826 35.23 50.11 61.37
N ALA A 827 36.19 49.21 61.17
CA ALA A 827 37.48 49.20 61.86
C ALA A 827 38.31 50.45 61.53
N GLU A 828 38.29 50.95 60.29
CA GLU A 828 38.94 52.18 59.85
C GLU A 828 38.26 53.44 60.49
N LYS A 829 36.92 53.43 60.57
CA LYS A 829 36.17 54.50 61.23
C LYS A 829 36.44 54.56 62.78
N LEU A 830 36.73 53.48 63.44
CA LEU A 830 37.09 53.40 64.85
C LEU A 830 38.58 53.77 65.05
N LEU A 831 39.49 53.51 64.17
CA LEU A 831 40.91 53.81 64.19
C LEU A 831 41.24 55.27 64.04
N ILE A 832 40.48 56.02 63.21
CA ILE A 832 40.70 57.46 62.95
C ILE A 832 40.51 58.29 64.19
N PRO A 833 39.41 58.18 64.99
CA PRO A 833 39.26 58.92 66.23
C PRO A 833 40.36 58.59 67.29
N ILE A 834 40.73 57.28 67.33
CA ILE A 834 41.80 56.79 68.28
C ILE A 834 43.14 57.40 67.92
N LYS A 835 43.47 57.50 66.59
CA LYS A 835 44.72 58.12 66.17
C LYS A 835 44.73 59.63 66.45
N LYS A 836 43.59 60.29 66.25
CA LYS A 836 43.43 61.71 66.56
C LYS A 836 43.51 62.05 68.04
N VAL A 837 42.95 61.22 68.87
CA VAL A 837 43.02 61.34 70.31
C VAL A 837 44.45 61.07 70.88
N LEU A 838 45.25 60.19 70.19
CA LEU A 838 46.64 59.92 70.51
C LEU A 838 47.61 61.02 70.10
N GLU A 839 47.28 61.73 69.02
CA GLU A 839 48.08 62.88 68.57
C GLU A 839 47.81 64.19 69.40
N GLU A 840 46.71 64.23 70.13
CA GLU A 840 46.31 65.41 71.00
C GLU A 840 46.53 65.23 72.49
N SER A 841 47.05 64.07 72.94
CA SER A 841 47.28 63.78 74.39
C SER A 841 48.78 63.57 74.75
N ASP A 842 49.24 64.30 75.83
CA ASP A 842 50.53 64.17 76.47
C ASP A 842 50.68 62.78 77.18
N ALA A 843 50.74 61.67 76.43
CA ALA A 843 50.92 60.33 77.00
C ALA A 843 52.43 59.99 77.05
N PRO A 844 52.87 59.20 78.06
CA PRO A 844 54.30 58.84 78.18
C PRO A 844 54.86 58.13 76.95
N GLU A 845 56.04 58.51 76.56
CA GLU A 845 56.74 58.12 75.34
C GLU A 845 56.82 56.60 75.12
N ALA A 846 56.85 55.78 76.19
CA ALA A 846 56.87 54.35 76.16
C ALA A 846 55.50 53.72 75.64
N LEU A 847 54.36 54.45 75.89
CA LEU A 847 53.05 54.01 75.42
C LEU A 847 52.83 54.35 73.91
N GLN A 848 53.29 55.55 73.50
CA GLN A 848 53.26 55.97 72.15
C GLN A 848 54.08 55.08 71.20
N ILE A 849 55.31 54.69 71.68
CA ILE A 849 56.19 53.78 70.91
C ILE A 849 55.53 52.36 70.74
N ARG A 850 54.88 51.91 71.81
CA ARG A 850 54.21 50.56 71.76
C ARG A 850 52.96 50.55 70.86
N ILE A 851 52.22 51.62 70.84
CA ILE A 851 51.06 51.75 69.93
C ILE A 851 51.47 52.04 68.52
N GLN A 852 52.51 52.80 68.31
CA GLN A 852 53.15 52.99 66.99
C GLN A 852 53.74 51.69 66.42
N ASN A 853 54.32 50.84 67.22
CA ASN A 853 54.84 49.54 66.85
C ASN A 853 53.70 48.57 66.46
N ILE A 854 52.57 48.65 67.19
CA ILE A 854 51.37 47.86 66.86
C ILE A 854 50.77 48.32 65.52
N LEU A 855 50.67 49.64 65.32
CA LEU A 855 50.16 50.26 64.08
C LEU A 855 51.15 50.01 62.94
N HIS A 856 52.44 50.12 63.18
CA HIS A 856 53.47 49.80 62.16
C HIS A 856 53.49 48.31 61.76
N ASN A 857 53.30 47.40 62.67
CA ASN A 857 53.13 45.98 62.42
C ASN A 857 51.83 45.65 61.63
N GLN A 858 50.76 46.35 61.93
CA GLN A 858 49.51 46.26 61.11
C GLN A 858 49.66 46.83 59.71
N GLU A 859 50.39 47.93 59.52
CA GLU A 859 50.71 48.50 58.24
C GLU A 859 51.67 47.58 57.46
N HIS A 860 52.62 46.92 58.07
CA HIS A 860 53.51 45.93 57.43
C HIS A 860 52.74 44.68 57.00
N ILE A 861 51.76 44.21 57.75
CA ILE A 861 50.88 43.11 57.32
C ILE A 861 49.96 43.58 56.22
N LYS A 862 49.53 44.83 56.20
CA LYS A 862 48.75 45.43 55.07
C LYS A 862 49.61 45.56 53.79
N LYS A 863 50.87 46.03 53.89
CA LYS A 863 51.79 46.20 52.79
C LYS A 863 52.32 44.85 52.21
N SER A 864 52.48 43.79 53.05
CA SER A 864 52.85 42.46 52.51
C SER A 864 51.67 41.76 51.82
N ARG A 865 50.41 42.02 52.27
CA ARG A 865 49.22 41.54 51.53
C ARG A 865 48.92 42.32 50.25
N HIS A 866 49.22 43.61 50.19
CA HIS A 866 49.12 44.35 48.92
C HIS A 866 50.24 44.00 47.91
N ARG A 867 51.39 43.61 48.38
CA ARG A 867 52.52 43.20 47.51
C ARG A 867 52.30 41.80 46.85
N SER A 868 51.57 40.92 47.53
CA SER A 868 51.15 39.62 46.95
C SER A 868 50.00 39.75 45.94
N VAL A 869 49.24 40.86 45.94
CA VAL A 869 48.15 41.09 44.98
C VAL A 869 48.62 42.00 43.81
N GLU A 870 49.67 42.77 43.97
CA GLU A 870 50.22 43.61 42.88
C GLU A 870 51.30 42.89 42.01
N THR A 871 51.96 41.84 42.52
CA THR A 871 52.87 40.99 41.72
C THR A 871 52.13 40.09 40.75
N ASP A 872 50.82 39.88 40.90
CA ASP A 872 50.01 39.14 39.93
C ASP A 872 49.31 40.02 38.87
N LYS A 873 49.53 41.35 38.89
CA LYS A 873 48.93 42.29 37.94
C LYS A 873 49.89 42.90 36.92
N GLN A 874 51.10 42.46 36.85
CA GLN A 874 52.07 42.94 35.84
C GLN A 874 52.66 41.81 34.95
N GLN A 875 51.82 41.01 34.34
CA GLN A 875 52.12 40.31 33.11
C GLN A 875 50.87 39.58 32.62
N THR A 876 50.00 40.22 31.88
CA THR A 876 49.35 39.69 30.69
C THR A 876 48.56 40.82 30.05
N LYS A 877 48.92 41.26 28.85
CA LYS A 877 48.05 41.88 27.90
C LYS A 877 46.86 40.91 27.67
N PRO A 878 45.60 41.37 27.54
CA PRO A 878 44.49 40.48 27.30
C PRO A 878 44.81 39.69 26.00
N ALA A 879 44.90 38.36 26.15
CA ALA A 879 45.07 37.45 25.01
C ALA A 879 43.85 37.68 24.10
N LYS A 880 44.10 38.01 22.81
CA LYS A 880 43.05 38.11 21.78
C LYS A 880 42.13 36.88 21.89
N SER A 881 40.81 37.07 21.81
CA SER A 881 39.87 35.96 21.82
C SER A 881 40.20 34.93 20.76
N PHE A 882 39.73 33.70 20.88
CA PHE A 882 39.99 32.64 19.89
C PHE A 882 39.55 33.08 18.48
N MET A 883 38.37 33.72 18.36
CA MET A 883 37.86 34.21 17.08
C MET A 883 38.63 35.39 16.52
N GLU A 884 39.09 36.28 17.37
CA GLU A 884 39.97 37.41 16.94
C GLU A 884 41.27 36.87 16.36
N ARG A 885 41.90 35.86 16.95
CA ARG A 885 43.11 35.22 16.40
C ARG A 885 42.83 34.48 15.11
N ALA A 886 41.70 33.76 15.04
CA ALA A 886 41.27 33.01 13.85
C ALA A 886 41.02 33.98 12.67
N THR A 887 40.35 35.10 12.91
CA THR A 887 40.07 36.15 11.93
C THR A 887 41.38 36.83 11.48
N ASP A 888 42.26 37.18 12.42
CA ASP A 888 43.58 37.82 12.15
C ASP A 888 44.45 36.93 11.24
N ILE A 889 44.49 35.62 11.47
CA ILE A 889 45.19 34.67 10.61
C ILE A 889 44.54 34.58 9.22
N MET A 890 43.21 34.52 9.17
CA MET A 890 42.50 34.54 7.90
C MET A 890 42.73 35.80 7.10
N GLU A 891 42.81 36.95 7.74
CA GLU A 891 43.07 38.25 7.10
C GLU A 891 44.47 38.27 6.41
N HIS A 892 45.44 37.56 6.96
CA HIS A 892 46.77 37.47 6.38
C HIS A 892 46.92 36.37 5.29
N HIS A 893 46.05 35.38 5.29
CA HIS A 893 46.21 34.20 4.42
C HIS A 893 45.05 33.94 3.46
N TYR A 894 43.97 34.74 3.41
CA TYR A 894 42.80 34.49 2.56
C TYR A 894 43.14 34.47 1.05
N MET A 895 44.16 35.20 0.60
CA MET A 895 44.61 35.24 -0.80
C MET A 895 45.36 33.96 -1.22
N ASP A 896 45.96 33.24 -0.28
CA ASP A 896 46.75 32.07 -0.58
C ASP A 896 45.84 30.87 -0.86
N SER A 897 45.83 30.41 -2.11
CA SER A 897 45.04 29.30 -2.58
C SER A 897 45.41 27.95 -1.98
N GLN A 898 46.64 27.84 -1.46
CA GLN A 898 47.14 26.63 -0.81
C GLN A 898 46.76 26.59 0.69
N PHE A 899 46.43 27.72 1.29
CA PHE A 899 46.07 27.78 2.71
C PHE A 899 44.84 26.96 3.01
N ASP A 900 45.06 25.78 3.59
CA ASP A 900 44.04 24.78 3.91
C ASP A 900 43.84 24.65 5.43
N VAL A 901 43.03 23.64 5.82
CA VAL A 901 42.74 23.33 7.23
C VAL A 901 43.96 22.93 8.02
N THR A 902 44.98 22.40 7.36
CA THR A 902 46.25 21.97 8.00
C THR A 902 47.02 23.20 8.41
N GLU A 903 47.29 24.06 7.44
CA GLU A 903 48.03 25.29 7.64
C GLU A 903 47.30 26.24 8.59
N PHE A 904 45.97 26.29 8.55
CA PHE A 904 45.22 27.05 9.53
C PHE A 904 45.34 26.51 10.94
N ALA A 905 45.38 25.18 11.12
CA ALA A 905 45.61 24.58 12.44
C ALA A 905 46.99 24.85 12.98
N ASP A 906 48.01 24.78 12.12
CA ASP A 906 49.40 25.08 12.46
C ASP A 906 49.57 26.56 12.83
N ALA A 907 48.98 27.48 12.07
CA ALA A 907 48.99 28.90 12.35
C ALA A 907 48.28 29.27 13.66
N MET A 908 47.23 28.54 14.00
CA MET A 908 46.51 28.71 15.28
C MET A 908 47.25 28.02 16.46
N GLY A 909 48.27 27.23 16.20
CA GLY A 909 49.05 26.49 17.21
C GLY A 909 48.25 25.38 17.88
N MET A 910 47.39 24.69 17.15
CA MET A 910 46.53 23.64 17.70
C MET A 910 46.32 22.48 16.71
N SER A 911 45.88 21.33 17.22
CA SER A 911 45.58 20.20 16.36
C SER A 911 44.34 20.46 15.48
N LYS A 912 44.28 19.85 14.27
CA LYS A 912 43.15 19.95 13.33
C LYS A 912 41.81 19.61 14.00
N SER A 913 41.77 18.60 14.87
CA SER A 913 40.57 18.19 15.58
C SER A 913 40.09 19.24 16.59
N LEU A 914 41.04 19.86 17.29
CA LEU A 914 40.74 20.92 18.26
C LEU A 914 40.29 22.21 17.56
N LEU A 915 40.94 22.57 16.43
CA LEU A 915 40.51 23.70 15.61
C LEU A 915 39.10 23.48 15.06
N ALA A 916 38.82 22.30 14.49
CA ALA A 916 37.51 21.97 13.91
C ALA A 916 36.42 22.03 14.98
N LYS A 917 36.69 21.52 16.19
CA LYS A 917 35.75 21.59 17.30
C LYS A 917 35.47 23.04 17.69
N ARG A 918 36.51 23.86 17.90
CA ARG A 918 36.36 25.26 18.32
C ARG A 918 35.71 26.15 17.24
N ILE A 919 36.09 26.02 15.98
CA ILE A 919 35.44 26.76 14.88
C ILE A 919 33.94 26.38 14.80
N LYS A 920 33.61 25.09 14.97
CA LYS A 920 32.22 24.64 14.94
C LYS A 920 31.43 25.15 16.14
N GLU A 921 32.03 25.18 17.34
CA GLU A 921 31.39 25.72 18.55
C GLU A 921 31.10 27.21 18.44
N GLU A 922 32.03 28.01 17.88
CA GLU A 922 31.92 29.47 17.81
C GLU A 922 31.10 29.96 16.59
N THR A 923 31.17 29.24 15.47
CA THR A 923 30.58 29.73 14.20
C THR A 923 29.48 28.83 13.63
N GLY A 924 29.30 27.61 14.17
CA GLY A 924 28.40 26.60 13.61
C GLY A 924 28.92 25.95 12.32
N GLN A 925 30.11 26.34 11.79
CA GLN A 925 30.64 25.93 10.51
C GLN A 925 31.76 24.91 10.67
N SER A 926 32.00 24.08 9.64
CA SER A 926 33.27 23.33 9.57
C SER A 926 34.43 24.28 9.25
N THR A 927 35.62 23.89 9.62
CA THR A 927 36.83 24.72 9.35
C THR A 927 36.98 25.07 7.88
N SER A 928 36.73 24.10 6.98
CA SER A 928 36.78 24.36 5.53
C SER A 928 35.69 25.31 5.06
N GLN A 929 34.50 25.24 5.68
CA GLN A 929 33.43 26.22 5.42
C GLN A 929 33.76 27.60 5.95
N PHE A 930 34.41 27.69 7.10
CA PHE A 930 34.83 28.94 7.68
C PHE A 930 35.86 29.64 6.78
N ILE A 931 36.92 28.93 6.34
CA ILE A 931 37.91 29.45 5.38
C ILE A 931 37.22 29.93 4.09
N ARG A 932 36.37 29.11 3.52
CA ARG A 932 35.66 29.43 2.27
C ARG A 932 34.70 30.61 2.44
N ASN A 933 33.92 30.64 3.50
CA ASN A 933 32.95 31.73 3.72
C ASN A 933 33.66 33.07 4.05
N TYR A 934 34.81 33.01 4.71
CA TYR A 934 35.64 34.19 4.91
C TYR A 934 36.15 34.76 3.58
N ARG A 935 36.67 33.92 2.68
CA ARG A 935 37.08 34.28 1.32
C ARG A 935 35.91 34.86 0.51
N LEU A 936 34.71 34.27 0.65
CA LEU A 936 33.52 34.74 -0.03
C LEU A 936 33.00 36.09 0.53
N SER A 937 33.19 36.37 1.83
CA SER A 937 32.85 37.67 2.40
C SER A 937 33.75 38.80 1.86
N ILE A 938 35.04 38.54 1.76
CA ILE A 938 35.98 39.47 1.13
C ILE A 938 35.66 39.65 -0.37
N ALA A 939 35.32 38.56 -1.07
CA ALA A 939 34.91 38.65 -2.47
C ALA A 939 33.64 39.52 -2.66
N ARG A 940 32.66 39.37 -1.75
CA ARG A 940 31.47 40.22 -1.75
C ARG A 940 31.83 41.70 -1.65
N ASP A 941 32.69 42.05 -0.72
CA ASP A 941 33.08 43.45 -0.49
C ASP A 941 33.87 44.00 -1.70
N LEU A 942 34.77 43.21 -2.31
CA LEU A 942 35.46 43.54 -3.55
C LEU A 942 34.53 43.68 -4.76
N ILE A 943 33.46 42.92 -4.83
CA ILE A 943 32.44 43.02 -5.87
C ILE A 943 31.62 44.31 -5.71
N LEU A 944 31.32 44.71 -4.49
CA LEU A 944 30.61 45.96 -4.20
C LEU A 944 31.48 47.20 -4.44
N GLU A 945 32.74 47.16 -4.06
CA GLU A 945 33.68 48.26 -4.28
C GLU A 945 33.99 48.49 -5.77
N ASN A 946 34.01 47.43 -6.59
CA ASN A 946 34.38 47.55 -8.01
C ASN A 946 33.14 47.37 -8.93
N TYR A 947 32.02 47.92 -8.58
CA TYR A 947 30.73 47.71 -9.26
C TYR A 947 30.75 48.02 -10.77
N ALA A 948 31.51 49.01 -11.21
CA ALA A 948 31.51 49.50 -12.60
C ALA A 948 32.42 48.66 -13.53
N ASN A 949 33.40 47.92 -13.02
CA ASN A 949 34.41 47.21 -13.85
C ASN A 949 34.75 45.83 -13.28
N ARG A 950 33.75 44.99 -13.15
CA ARG A 950 33.88 43.68 -12.47
C ARG A 950 34.51 42.60 -13.35
N ASN A 951 35.72 42.19 -13.06
CA ASN A 951 36.24 40.93 -13.54
C ASN A 951 36.08 39.86 -12.45
N ILE A 952 34.99 39.13 -12.51
CA ILE A 952 34.65 38.10 -11.53
C ILE A 952 35.70 36.99 -11.44
N MET A 953 36.36 36.68 -12.54
CA MET A 953 37.43 35.69 -12.59
C MET A 953 38.65 36.17 -11.81
N GLU A 954 39.03 37.43 -11.97
CA GLU A 954 40.12 38.06 -11.23
C GLU A 954 39.86 38.14 -9.73
N ILE A 955 38.61 38.48 -9.36
CA ILE A 955 38.18 38.54 -7.95
C ILE A 955 38.26 37.12 -7.34
N ALA A 956 37.86 36.10 -8.06
CA ALA A 956 37.96 34.70 -7.57
C ALA A 956 39.42 34.34 -7.24
N TYR A 957 40.37 34.67 -8.11
CA TYR A 957 41.76 34.39 -7.85
C TYR A 957 42.35 35.24 -6.71
N LYS A 958 41.97 36.53 -6.64
CA LYS A 958 42.38 37.43 -5.56
C LYS A 958 41.97 36.97 -4.16
N VAL A 959 40.87 36.27 -4.05
CA VAL A 959 40.39 35.72 -2.76
C VAL A 959 40.76 34.26 -2.54
N GLY A 960 41.73 33.73 -3.31
CA GLY A 960 42.31 32.41 -3.09
C GLY A 960 41.49 31.23 -3.62
N PHE A 961 40.65 31.41 -4.64
CA PHE A 961 39.98 30.32 -5.35
C PHE A 961 40.77 29.95 -6.62
N ASN A 962 41.11 28.69 -6.81
CA ASN A 962 41.80 28.18 -8.01
C ASN A 962 40.84 27.94 -9.20
N ASP A 963 39.52 27.84 -8.96
CA ASP A 963 38.54 27.59 -10.01
C ASP A 963 37.39 28.62 -9.92
N PRO A 964 37.29 29.53 -10.90
CA PRO A 964 36.21 30.54 -10.94
C PRO A 964 34.81 29.99 -11.07
N LYS A 965 34.64 28.76 -11.64
CA LYS A 965 33.33 28.10 -11.72
C LYS A 965 32.90 27.57 -10.35
N TYR A 966 33.87 27.04 -9.61
CA TYR A 966 33.63 26.61 -8.22
C TYR A 966 33.34 27.82 -7.32
N PHE A 967 34.09 28.89 -7.46
CA PHE A 967 33.84 30.17 -6.77
C PHE A 967 32.39 30.66 -7.03
N THR A 968 31.97 30.72 -8.29
CA THR A 968 30.61 31.17 -8.66
C THR A 968 29.54 30.35 -8.01
N ARG A 969 29.67 29.01 -8.00
CA ARG A 969 28.73 28.12 -7.32
C ARG A 969 28.67 28.37 -5.81
N CYS A 970 29.84 28.49 -5.16
CA CYS A 970 29.91 28.74 -3.72
C CYS A 970 29.34 30.10 -3.33
N PHE A 971 29.59 31.11 -4.13
CA PHE A 971 29.10 32.49 -3.92
C PHE A 971 27.56 32.50 -4.09
N THR A 972 27.04 31.91 -5.15
CA THR A 972 25.60 31.81 -5.40
C THR A 972 24.89 31.02 -4.31
N HIS A 973 25.51 29.97 -3.83
CA HIS A 973 24.95 29.16 -2.72
C HIS A 973 24.89 29.95 -1.40
N LEU A 974 25.91 30.80 -1.13
CA LEU A 974 25.98 31.56 0.13
C LEU A 974 25.07 32.82 0.12
N TYR A 975 25.01 33.52 -1.00
CA TYR A 975 24.33 34.83 -1.14
C TYR A 975 23.03 34.75 -1.97
N GLY A 976 22.65 33.59 -2.51
CA GLY A 976 21.43 33.42 -3.29
C GLY A 976 21.44 33.98 -4.71
N ILE A 977 22.49 34.77 -5.07
CA ILE A 977 22.60 35.50 -6.36
C ILE A 977 24.01 35.30 -6.92
N ALA A 978 24.12 35.17 -8.24
CA ALA A 978 25.41 34.98 -8.91
C ALA A 978 26.30 36.21 -8.70
N PRO A 979 27.65 36.05 -8.57
CA PRO A 979 28.59 37.15 -8.33
C PRO A 979 28.48 38.31 -9.35
N SER A 980 28.20 37.98 -10.62
CA SER A 980 28.01 38.95 -11.69
C SER A 980 26.71 39.79 -11.54
N MET A 981 25.76 39.32 -10.80
CA MET A 981 24.45 39.95 -10.58
C MET A 981 24.29 40.53 -9.16
N TYR A 982 25.29 40.36 -8.30
CA TYR A 982 25.26 40.83 -6.91
C TYR A 982 25.37 42.34 -6.85
N LYS A 983 24.35 43.02 -6.28
CA LYS A 983 24.28 44.50 -6.18
C LYS A 983 24.47 44.95 -4.74
#